data_f81186c379f176d788923e5388ccb25b
#
_entry.id   f81186c379f176d788923e5388ccb25b
#
_cell.length_a   1.000
_cell.length_b   1.000
_cell.length_c   1.000
_cell.angle_alpha   90.00
_cell.angle_beta   90.00
_cell.angle_gamma   90.00
#
_symmetry.space_group_name_H-M   'P 1'
#
loop_
_entity.id
_entity.type
_entity.pdbx_description
1 polymer ?
#
loop_
_entity_poly.entity_id
_entity_poly.type
_entity_poly.pdbx_seq_one_letter_code
_entity_poly.pdbx_strand_id
1 'polypeptide(L)'
;MVSVVSNVRRLALTPRDVGSTVWRCRAQADGVRALAGARCGAAHRELAMPHFSVGRLLVAASLACAASAQTITWGPVLPSTSPNDVSVQGALVVARNAHQPNVAAISPTVNGVTFTGAWAPTGWAGFITGGLNDSTTGNAGYNDLLGTSLAMQTAAAANPSAWGGIRLDTLATLVPGRTYAIQVWYTDQRTGTATNVLYDRVTTLSSAYGTATLSGGAVTNLGAMLQGPLSGPLEADPDNAPAAASPDTVFGSHCTGTFTYVPGAETWLLVQGSHPLATNVTAPHITALQIRDLSAAYHQSFGSGCYSYNLDRTNFLSAFAGTPAAKAALDGNAVTFTPTGNGYVAIWLPGIASALYVPPTAAATIVANGDDLATTFTPSLPVPVPGGTAAQWTVSSNGVLTAAAAGNQGTGYNATLAATVTATGLAWYNWRDFNPAAAGSGKVKTEEANGVLYVTFDGVYEYGTTNPATFQWQVNLATGEITMVWVSMAVSANTTTMVVGGTLAGAGATPTSVDFTTATPFVMGPPITLAPLSLAASPAPVINPSTNVTFTVGNIPEFVPSSGVYISGLYFSVNPVPAGIDLTGLLTNLPGCRAYLGTLDVGFAAVTTAPTSTFGLTFSAPAFAPGTVLASQAVGLFDPAFPLANGASGGFVVSNGLLSVTQLQ
;
A
#
# COMPACT_ATOMS: atom_id res chain seq x y z
N MET A 1 6.33 -3.69 35.16
CA MET A 1 7.68 -4.17 34.86
C MET A 1 7.69 -5.69 35.04
N VAL A 2 7.55 -6.41 33.96
CA VAL A 2 7.73 -7.86 33.94
C VAL A 2 8.88 -8.12 32.98
N SER A 3 9.98 -8.60 33.56
CA SER A 3 11.20 -8.97 32.83
C SER A 3 10.94 -10.32 32.15
N VAL A 4 10.87 -10.33 30.82
CA VAL A 4 10.88 -11.55 30.02
C VAL A 4 12.32 -11.90 29.73
N VAL A 5 12.85 -12.89 30.44
CA VAL A 5 14.19 -13.46 30.19
C VAL A 5 14.10 -14.31 28.92
N SER A 6 14.77 -13.86 27.85
CA SER A 6 14.93 -14.64 26.63
C SER A 6 16.01 -15.71 26.83
N ASN A 7 15.61 -16.97 26.86
CA ASN A 7 16.53 -18.12 26.78
C ASN A 7 17.03 -18.28 25.34
N VAL A 8 18.18 -17.69 25.04
CA VAL A 8 18.94 -18.02 23.83
C VAL A 8 19.79 -19.25 24.12
N ARG A 9 19.36 -20.41 23.65
CA ARG A 9 20.24 -21.60 23.58
C ARG A 9 21.30 -21.36 22.50
N ARG A 10 22.54 -21.18 22.95
CA ARG A 10 23.73 -21.28 22.08
C ARG A 10 23.85 -22.71 21.57
N LEU A 11 23.65 -22.93 20.29
CA LEU A 11 24.08 -24.12 19.58
C LEU A 11 25.58 -23.95 19.32
N ALA A 12 26.40 -24.67 20.10
CA ALA A 12 27.82 -24.85 19.83
C ALA A 12 27.94 -25.89 18.71
N LEU A 13 28.31 -25.47 17.51
CA LEU A 13 28.73 -26.35 16.43
C LEU A 13 30.21 -26.69 16.65
N THR A 14 30.49 -27.95 16.96
CA THR A 14 31.87 -28.53 16.93
C THR A 14 32.29 -28.75 15.48
N PRO A 15 33.55 -28.44 15.11
CA PRO A 15 34.04 -28.72 13.76
C PRO A 15 34.30 -30.21 13.60
N ARG A 16 33.57 -30.86 12.71
CA ARG A 16 33.91 -32.15 12.17
C ARG A 16 34.34 -32.03 10.72
N ASP A 17 35.52 -32.52 10.50
CA ASP A 17 36.20 -32.87 9.25
C ASP A 17 35.42 -32.72 7.95
N VAL A 18 35.80 -31.69 7.16
CA VAL A 18 35.43 -31.57 5.75
C VAL A 18 36.62 -32.04 4.93
N GLY A 19 36.52 -33.26 4.40
CA GLY A 19 37.45 -33.79 3.45
C GLY A 19 37.54 -32.97 2.18
N SER A 20 38.76 -32.66 1.78
CA SER A 20 39.10 -31.94 0.56
C SER A 20 38.65 -32.72 -0.68
N THR A 21 37.57 -32.27 -1.33
CA THR A 21 37.20 -32.73 -2.67
C THR A 21 37.71 -31.73 -3.69
N VAL A 22 38.81 -32.11 -4.34
CA VAL A 22 39.39 -31.38 -5.47
C VAL A 22 38.49 -31.60 -6.70
N TRP A 23 37.78 -30.57 -7.12
CA TRP A 23 37.10 -30.58 -8.42
C TRP A 23 38.10 -30.27 -9.53
N ARG A 24 38.44 -31.31 -10.34
CA ARG A 24 39.14 -31.11 -11.62
C ARG A 24 38.09 -30.73 -12.68
N CYS A 25 38.15 -29.51 -13.18
CA CYS A 25 37.48 -29.14 -14.41
C CYS A 25 38.16 -29.83 -15.58
N ARG A 26 37.46 -30.75 -16.23
CA ARG A 26 37.80 -31.25 -17.58
C ARG A 26 37.17 -30.29 -18.58
N ALA A 27 38.03 -29.56 -19.27
CA ALA A 27 37.63 -28.88 -20.50
C ALA A 27 37.60 -29.95 -21.61
N GLN A 28 36.43 -30.13 -22.20
CA GLN A 28 36.25 -30.98 -23.38
C GLN A 28 36.35 -30.01 -24.60
N ALA A 29 37.46 -30.08 -25.32
CA ALA A 29 37.65 -29.42 -26.59
C ALA A 29 37.52 -30.45 -27.71
N ASP A 30 36.42 -30.38 -28.44
CA ASP A 30 36.25 -31.15 -29.67
C ASP A 30 36.78 -30.38 -30.86
N GLY A 31 37.74 -30.93 -31.52
CA GLY A 31 37.86 -31.10 -32.93
C GLY A 31 38.26 -29.91 -33.81
N VAL A 32 39.55 -29.78 -34.14
CA VAL A 32 39.96 -29.48 -35.55
C VAL A 32 41.26 -30.23 -35.83
N ARG A 33 41.23 -31.17 -36.79
CA ARG A 33 42.40 -31.78 -37.44
C ARG A 33 43.01 -30.84 -38.46
N ALA A 34 44.30 -30.63 -38.41
CA ALA A 34 45.11 -30.42 -39.66
C ALA A 34 46.58 -30.71 -39.36
N LEU A 35 47.09 -31.58 -40.18
CA LEU A 35 48.43 -31.97 -40.59
C LEU A 35 49.50 -30.87 -40.51
N ALA A 36 50.66 -31.17 -39.99
CA ALA A 36 51.94 -31.12 -40.75
C ALA A 36 53.10 -31.53 -39.83
N GLY A 37 53.79 -32.57 -40.18
CA GLY A 37 55.06 -32.92 -39.58
C GLY A 37 56.17 -32.05 -40.13
N ALA A 38 57.10 -31.66 -39.26
CA ALA A 38 58.46 -31.28 -39.65
C ALA A 38 59.42 -31.53 -38.47
N ARG A 39 60.41 -32.36 -38.72
CA ARG A 39 61.60 -32.52 -37.87
C ARG A 39 62.41 -31.24 -37.92
N CYS A 40 62.88 -30.73 -36.82
CA CYS A 40 63.99 -29.77 -36.79
C CYS A 40 65.04 -30.15 -35.79
N GLY A 41 66.25 -30.26 -36.29
CA GLY A 41 67.46 -30.51 -35.53
C GLY A 41 67.94 -29.24 -34.81
N ALA A 42 68.70 -29.48 -33.76
CA ALA A 42 69.34 -28.48 -32.94
C ALA A 42 70.37 -27.64 -33.70
N ALA A 43 70.25 -26.32 -33.61
CA ALA A 43 71.36 -25.39 -33.85
C ALA A 43 71.25 -24.22 -32.85
N HIS A 44 72.18 -24.19 -31.90
CA HIS A 44 72.40 -23.01 -31.04
C HIS A 44 72.86 -21.81 -31.88
N ARG A 45 72.06 -20.75 -31.89
CA ARG A 45 72.52 -19.39 -32.18
C ARG A 45 71.86 -18.43 -31.19
N GLU A 46 72.70 -17.82 -30.36
CA GLU A 46 72.30 -16.63 -29.57
C GLU A 46 71.88 -15.51 -30.54
N LEU A 47 70.63 -15.15 -30.48
CA LEU A 47 70.11 -13.93 -31.10
C LEU A 47 69.66 -13.01 -29.95
N ALA A 48 70.35 -11.87 -29.85
CA ALA A 48 69.97 -10.76 -29.00
C ALA A 48 68.55 -10.34 -29.33
N MET A 49 67.62 -10.56 -28.38
CA MET A 49 66.28 -10.02 -28.50
C MET A 49 66.29 -8.53 -28.15
N PRO A 50 65.69 -7.66 -28.96
CA PRO A 50 65.39 -6.29 -28.56
C PRO A 50 64.37 -6.32 -27.41
N HIS A 51 64.63 -5.58 -26.35
CA HIS A 51 63.71 -5.36 -25.23
C HIS A 51 62.42 -4.71 -25.74
N PHE A 52 61.42 -5.51 -26.11
CA PHE A 52 60.07 -5.04 -26.24
C PHE A 52 59.48 -4.80 -24.83
N SER A 53 59.25 -3.56 -24.50
CA SER A 53 58.70 -3.16 -23.23
C SER A 53 57.30 -3.78 -23.06
N VAL A 54 57.17 -4.79 -22.19
CA VAL A 54 55.95 -5.46 -21.82
C VAL A 54 54.85 -4.47 -21.36
N GLY A 55 55.26 -3.28 -20.93
CA GLY A 55 54.36 -2.22 -20.51
C GLY A 55 53.42 -1.66 -21.60
N ARG A 56 53.88 -1.65 -22.89
CA ARG A 56 53.05 -1.14 -24.00
C ARG A 56 52.01 -2.14 -24.48
N LEU A 57 52.25 -3.43 -24.34
CA LEU A 57 51.27 -4.47 -24.70
C LEU A 57 50.16 -4.61 -23.67
N LEU A 58 50.47 -4.44 -22.40
CA LEU A 58 49.50 -4.46 -21.32
C LEU A 58 48.54 -3.23 -21.35
N VAL A 59 49.07 -2.06 -21.71
CA VAL A 59 48.24 -0.85 -21.86
C VAL A 59 47.32 -0.95 -23.08
N ALA A 60 47.78 -1.53 -24.18
CA ALA A 60 46.94 -1.72 -25.38
C ALA A 60 45.84 -2.80 -25.12
N ALA A 61 46.15 -3.87 -24.37
CA ALA A 61 45.18 -4.90 -24.03
C ALA A 61 44.16 -4.39 -22.99
N SER A 62 44.57 -3.56 -22.04
CA SER A 62 43.63 -2.96 -21.06
C SER A 62 42.72 -1.91 -21.72
N LEU A 63 43.20 -1.14 -22.70
CA LEU A 63 42.37 -0.21 -23.47
C LEU A 63 41.38 -0.94 -24.41
N ALA A 64 41.77 -2.08 -25.01
CA ALA A 64 40.86 -2.87 -25.85
C ALA A 64 39.76 -3.57 -25.03
N CYS A 65 40.08 -4.06 -23.82
CA CYS A 65 39.04 -4.59 -22.89
C CYS A 65 38.13 -3.48 -22.32
N ALA A 66 38.67 -2.28 -22.11
CA ALA A 66 37.86 -1.15 -21.63
C ALA A 66 36.87 -0.65 -22.69
N ALA A 67 37.25 -0.68 -23.96
CA ALA A 67 36.39 -0.22 -25.06
C ALA A 67 35.15 -1.11 -25.29
N SER A 68 35.23 -2.42 -25.00
CA SER A 68 34.08 -3.33 -25.14
C SER A 68 33.09 -3.26 -23.99
N ALA A 69 33.48 -2.70 -22.85
CA ALA A 69 32.67 -2.66 -21.63
C ALA A 69 31.71 -1.47 -21.56
N GLN A 70 31.83 -0.50 -22.43
CA GLN A 70 31.08 0.77 -22.34
C GLN A 70 29.82 0.83 -23.21
N THR A 71 29.60 -0.15 -24.08
CA THR A 71 28.38 -0.21 -24.87
C THR A 71 27.23 -0.78 -24.01
N ILE A 72 26.01 -0.29 -24.22
CA ILE A 72 24.82 -0.81 -23.57
C ILE A 72 24.47 -2.16 -24.21
N THR A 73 24.37 -3.19 -23.35
CA THR A 73 23.84 -4.48 -23.75
C THR A 73 22.35 -4.51 -23.42
N TRP A 74 21.50 -4.55 -24.44
CA TRP A 74 20.06 -4.52 -24.29
C TRP A 74 19.47 -5.89 -23.98
N GLY A 75 18.52 -5.92 -23.05
CA GLY A 75 17.64 -7.06 -22.80
C GLY A 75 16.46 -7.13 -23.78
N PRO A 76 15.49 -8.01 -23.53
CA PRO A 76 14.30 -8.09 -24.37
C PRO A 76 13.45 -6.80 -24.26
N VAL A 77 12.74 -6.49 -25.33
CA VAL A 77 11.67 -5.49 -25.31
C VAL A 77 10.43 -6.15 -24.71
N LEU A 78 9.80 -5.47 -23.78
CA LEU A 78 8.62 -5.94 -23.07
C LEU A 78 7.47 -4.94 -23.24
N PRO A 79 6.22 -5.42 -23.27
CA PRO A 79 5.06 -4.54 -23.29
C PRO A 79 4.92 -3.78 -21.97
N SER A 80 4.46 -2.54 -22.03
CA SER A 80 4.15 -1.71 -20.86
C SER A 80 2.70 -1.94 -20.45
N THR A 81 2.48 -2.62 -19.32
CA THR A 81 1.15 -3.08 -18.88
C THR A 81 0.76 -2.59 -17.50
N SER A 82 1.72 -2.30 -16.64
CA SER A 82 1.45 -1.98 -15.24
C SER A 82 2.56 -1.15 -14.60
N PRO A 83 2.30 -0.48 -13.46
CA PRO A 83 3.34 0.20 -12.68
C PRO A 83 4.54 -0.68 -12.28
N ASN A 84 4.36 -2.00 -12.21
CA ASN A 84 5.42 -2.94 -11.87
C ASN A 84 6.49 -3.07 -12.97
N ASP A 85 6.21 -2.57 -14.17
CA ASP A 85 7.18 -2.52 -15.28
C ASP A 85 8.33 -1.54 -14.98
N VAL A 86 8.12 -0.59 -14.05
CA VAL A 86 9.18 0.30 -13.57
C VAL A 86 10.15 -0.48 -12.69
N SER A 87 11.35 -0.76 -13.22
CA SER A 87 12.38 -1.47 -12.48
C SER A 87 12.84 -0.65 -11.27
N VAL A 88 12.99 -1.33 -10.16
CA VAL A 88 13.52 -0.77 -8.91
C VAL A 88 14.83 -1.45 -8.49
N GLN A 89 15.38 -2.30 -9.35
CA GLN A 89 16.64 -3.01 -9.11
C GLN A 89 17.84 -2.06 -9.21
N GLY A 90 18.64 -1.96 -8.16
CA GLY A 90 19.79 -1.07 -8.03
C GLY A 90 19.43 0.29 -7.41
N ALA A 91 20.43 1.06 -6.99
CA ALA A 91 20.24 2.40 -6.47
C ALA A 91 19.82 3.37 -7.59
N LEU A 92 18.74 4.13 -7.38
CA LEU A 92 18.31 5.13 -8.35
C LEU A 92 19.36 6.23 -8.48
N VAL A 93 19.84 6.46 -9.69
CA VAL A 93 20.77 7.57 -10.03
C VAL A 93 19.99 8.73 -10.62
N VAL A 94 19.13 8.46 -11.59
CA VAL A 94 18.26 9.46 -12.22
C VAL A 94 17.03 8.79 -12.80
N ALA A 95 15.88 9.48 -12.74
CA ALA A 95 14.68 9.14 -13.49
C ALA A 95 14.11 10.41 -14.10
N ARG A 96 13.76 10.38 -15.39
CA ARG A 96 13.31 11.51 -16.19
C ARG A 96 12.03 11.18 -16.94
N ASN A 97 11.07 12.10 -16.83
CA ASN A 97 9.86 12.09 -17.65
C ASN A 97 9.95 13.15 -18.75
N ALA A 98 9.44 12.85 -19.92
CA ALA A 98 9.32 13.80 -20.99
C ALA A 98 8.51 15.03 -20.57
N HIS A 99 8.82 16.19 -21.10
CA HIS A 99 8.11 17.43 -20.78
C HIS A 99 7.64 18.11 -22.06
N GLN A 100 6.38 18.53 -22.08
CA GLN A 100 5.86 19.38 -23.12
C GLN A 100 6.07 20.86 -22.74
N PRO A 101 6.68 21.69 -23.58
CA PRO A 101 6.68 23.13 -23.41
C PRO A 101 5.23 23.62 -23.38
N ASN A 102 4.86 24.48 -22.46
CA ASN A 102 3.52 25.06 -22.27
C ASN A 102 2.53 24.25 -21.41
N VAL A 103 2.91 23.12 -20.85
CA VAL A 103 2.14 22.40 -19.83
C VAL A 103 2.98 22.35 -18.55
N ALA A 104 2.34 22.38 -17.39
CA ALA A 104 3.05 22.21 -16.11
C ALA A 104 3.84 20.89 -16.13
N ALA A 105 5.11 20.93 -15.70
CA ALA A 105 5.93 19.73 -15.62
C ALA A 105 5.33 18.73 -14.64
N ILE A 106 5.02 17.53 -15.12
CA ILE A 106 4.50 16.44 -14.29
C ILE A 106 5.67 15.58 -13.85
N SER A 107 5.79 15.35 -12.53
CA SER A 107 6.79 14.46 -11.93
C SER A 107 6.08 13.26 -11.31
N PRO A 108 5.68 12.26 -12.12
CA PRO A 108 4.94 11.11 -11.63
C PRO A 108 5.81 10.25 -10.72
N THR A 109 5.16 9.63 -9.73
CA THR A 109 5.76 8.58 -8.90
C THR A 109 5.12 7.25 -9.24
N VAL A 110 5.93 6.30 -9.71
CA VAL A 110 5.49 4.97 -10.15
C VAL A 110 6.37 3.92 -9.51
N ASN A 111 5.78 2.93 -8.89
CA ASN A 111 6.49 1.87 -8.16
C ASN A 111 7.58 2.41 -7.21
N GLY A 112 7.29 3.52 -6.50
CA GLY A 112 8.23 4.18 -5.60
C GLY A 112 9.34 4.99 -6.28
N VAL A 113 9.35 5.10 -7.61
CA VAL A 113 10.31 5.91 -8.39
C VAL A 113 9.66 7.21 -8.84
N THR A 114 10.23 8.36 -8.43
CA THR A 114 9.78 9.67 -8.89
C THR A 114 10.56 10.06 -10.15
N PHE A 115 9.85 10.19 -11.25
CA PHE A 115 10.41 10.65 -12.52
C PHE A 115 10.30 12.18 -12.59
N THR A 116 11.44 12.86 -12.55
CA THR A 116 11.46 14.32 -12.62
C THR A 116 11.02 14.77 -14.01
N GLY A 117 9.96 15.56 -14.07
CA GLY A 117 9.46 16.20 -15.28
C GLY A 117 10.36 17.33 -15.78
N ALA A 118 9.92 18.04 -16.82
CA ALA A 118 10.62 19.15 -17.47
C ALA A 118 11.97 18.74 -18.11
N TRP A 119 12.11 17.50 -18.52
CA TRP A 119 13.33 17.02 -19.18
C TRP A 119 13.18 17.12 -20.71
N ALA A 120 14.07 17.88 -21.32
CA ALA A 120 14.24 17.95 -22.78
C ALA A 120 15.73 18.11 -23.10
N PRO A 121 16.42 17.08 -23.62
CA PRO A 121 17.80 17.20 -24.09
C PRO A 121 17.91 18.17 -25.24
N THR A 122 19.11 18.69 -25.48
CA THR A 122 19.38 19.63 -26.61
C THR A 122 18.94 19.04 -27.94
N GLY A 123 18.07 19.75 -28.65
CA GLY A 123 17.51 19.33 -29.94
C GLY A 123 16.34 18.36 -29.87
N TRP A 124 15.84 18.11 -28.66
CA TRP A 124 14.62 17.35 -28.41
C TRP A 124 13.53 18.28 -27.88
N ALA A 125 12.28 17.98 -28.18
CA ALA A 125 11.13 18.65 -27.58
C ALA A 125 10.10 17.63 -27.10
N GLY A 126 9.43 17.98 -26.02
CA GLY A 126 8.31 17.21 -25.51
C GLY A 126 7.02 17.47 -26.28
N PHE A 127 6.17 16.47 -26.35
CA PHE A 127 4.82 16.57 -26.86
C PHE A 127 3.90 15.63 -26.06
N ILE A 128 2.59 15.88 -26.14
CA ILE A 128 1.59 14.95 -25.57
C ILE A 128 1.41 13.82 -26.57
N THR A 129 1.46 12.58 -26.07
CA THR A 129 1.18 11.35 -26.87
C THR A 129 -0.31 11.16 -27.16
N GLY A 130 -1.13 12.16 -26.95
CA GLY A 130 -2.59 12.12 -27.07
C GLY A 130 -3.28 11.68 -25.77
N GLY A 131 -2.49 11.45 -24.73
CA GLY A 131 -2.93 10.74 -23.54
C GLY A 131 -3.08 9.24 -23.84
N LEU A 132 -3.40 8.46 -22.86
CA LEU A 132 -3.90 7.10 -23.04
C LEU A 132 -5.37 7.24 -23.47
N ASN A 133 -5.62 7.51 -24.76
CA ASN A 133 -6.92 8.01 -25.26
C ASN A 133 -8.08 7.05 -25.02
N ASP A 134 -7.80 5.76 -24.81
CA ASP A 134 -8.82 4.71 -24.84
C ASP A 134 -8.91 3.89 -23.58
N SER A 135 -7.91 3.91 -22.74
CA SER A 135 -7.89 3.15 -21.50
C SER A 135 -6.87 3.73 -20.51
N THR A 136 -7.07 3.44 -19.24
CA THR A 136 -6.15 3.84 -18.19
C THR A 136 -5.56 2.59 -17.54
N THR A 137 -4.27 2.64 -17.20
CA THR A 137 -3.59 1.55 -16.46
C THR A 137 -4.18 1.30 -15.07
N GLY A 138 -5.20 2.07 -14.66
CA GLY A 138 -5.69 2.08 -13.28
C GLY A 138 -4.76 2.77 -12.28
N ASN A 139 -3.60 3.27 -12.73
CA ASN A 139 -2.63 3.99 -11.91
C ASN A 139 -2.33 5.37 -12.51
N ALA A 140 -2.74 6.43 -11.83
CA ALA A 140 -2.59 7.80 -12.32
C ALA A 140 -1.12 8.18 -12.58
N GLY A 141 -0.19 7.81 -11.71
CA GLY A 141 1.24 8.10 -11.90
C GLY A 141 1.82 7.40 -13.12
N TYR A 142 1.41 6.17 -13.41
CA TYR A 142 1.88 5.44 -14.58
C TYR A 142 1.25 6.02 -15.87
N ASN A 143 -0.01 6.43 -15.83
CA ASN A 143 -0.66 7.15 -16.93
C ASN A 143 0.07 8.47 -17.24
N ASP A 144 0.47 9.22 -16.21
CA ASP A 144 1.25 10.45 -16.36
C ASP A 144 2.65 10.18 -16.94
N LEU A 145 3.29 9.07 -16.54
CA LEU A 145 4.58 8.66 -17.10
C LEU A 145 4.50 8.35 -18.60
N LEU A 146 3.45 7.64 -19.01
CA LEU A 146 3.25 7.23 -20.40
C LEU A 146 2.58 8.31 -21.25
N GLY A 147 1.99 9.33 -20.65
CA GLY A 147 1.20 10.36 -21.33
C GLY A 147 1.99 11.41 -22.10
N THR A 148 3.33 11.44 -21.98
CA THR A 148 4.19 12.43 -22.65
C THR A 148 5.40 11.75 -23.30
N SER A 149 5.89 12.31 -24.41
CA SER A 149 7.08 11.83 -25.11
C SER A 149 7.99 12.96 -25.53
N LEU A 150 9.26 12.62 -25.76
CA LEU A 150 10.26 13.47 -26.39
C LEU A 150 10.43 13.07 -27.85
N ALA A 151 10.45 14.03 -28.74
CA ALA A 151 10.79 13.87 -30.15
C ALA A 151 11.97 14.74 -30.55
N MET A 152 12.78 14.27 -31.45
CA MET A 152 13.82 15.09 -32.10
C MET A 152 13.19 16.12 -33.04
N GLN A 153 13.57 17.41 -32.92
CA GLN A 153 12.83 18.56 -33.50
C GLN A 153 13.26 19.02 -34.89
N THR A 154 14.17 18.40 -35.58
CA THR A 154 14.78 19.07 -36.78
C THR A 154 14.47 18.43 -38.12
N ALA A 155 14.89 19.14 -39.20
CA ALA A 155 14.91 18.62 -40.56
C ALA A 155 15.69 17.31 -40.72
N ALA A 156 16.59 16.98 -39.76
CA ALA A 156 17.16 15.65 -39.61
C ALA A 156 16.12 14.61 -39.20
N ALA A 157 15.02 15.03 -38.56
CA ALA A 157 13.85 14.16 -38.34
C ALA A 157 13.23 13.67 -39.65
N ALA A 158 13.51 14.33 -40.79
CA ALA A 158 13.10 13.87 -42.10
C ALA A 158 14.03 12.80 -42.69
N ASN A 159 15.07 12.35 -42.00
CA ASN A 159 15.95 11.27 -42.42
C ASN A 159 15.70 9.99 -41.58
N PRO A 160 15.13 8.91 -42.15
CA PRO A 160 14.82 7.68 -41.45
C PRO A 160 16.06 6.98 -40.87
N SER A 161 17.24 7.36 -41.33
CA SER A 161 18.52 6.83 -40.85
C SER A 161 19.16 7.68 -39.75
N ALA A 162 18.52 8.78 -39.32
CA ALA A 162 19.09 9.66 -38.30
C ALA A 162 18.95 9.06 -36.91
N TRP A 163 20.06 9.05 -36.16
CA TRP A 163 20.10 8.70 -34.75
C TRP A 163 20.01 9.96 -33.91
N GLY A 164 19.00 10.03 -33.06
CA GLY A 164 18.96 11.02 -31.99
C GLY A 164 19.90 10.62 -30.86
N GLY A 165 20.67 11.57 -30.33
CA GLY A 165 21.63 11.34 -29.24
C GLY A 165 21.18 11.95 -27.93
N ILE A 166 21.28 11.20 -26.84
CA ILE A 166 21.07 11.64 -25.46
C ILE A 166 22.32 11.29 -24.66
N ARG A 167 23.00 12.30 -24.14
CA ARG A 167 24.23 12.13 -23.38
C ARG A 167 23.96 11.68 -21.96
N LEU A 168 24.38 10.46 -21.59
CA LEU A 168 24.10 9.85 -20.29
C LEU A 168 24.98 10.36 -19.15
N ASP A 169 26.26 10.63 -19.43
CA ASP A 169 27.22 11.11 -18.42
C ASP A 169 27.00 12.56 -17.99
N THR A 170 26.17 13.33 -18.72
CA THR A 170 25.68 14.64 -18.30
C THR A 170 24.30 14.58 -17.65
N LEU A 171 23.52 13.54 -17.97
CA LEU A 171 22.20 13.32 -17.39
C LEU A 171 22.29 12.83 -15.95
N ALA A 172 23.34 12.09 -15.63
CA ALA A 172 23.55 11.45 -14.34
C ALA A 172 25.03 11.52 -13.91
N THR A 173 25.28 11.59 -12.60
CA THR A 173 26.64 11.43 -12.05
C THR A 173 26.98 9.95 -12.03
N LEU A 174 27.75 9.51 -13.04
CA LEU A 174 28.21 8.13 -13.15
C LEU A 174 29.58 7.95 -12.50
N VAL A 175 29.77 6.87 -11.75
CA VAL A 175 31.03 6.53 -11.07
C VAL A 175 31.82 5.54 -11.90
N PRO A 176 33.10 5.78 -12.19
CA PRO A 176 33.93 4.87 -12.96
C PRO A 176 33.97 3.44 -12.43
N GLY A 177 33.87 2.46 -13.33
CA GLY A 177 33.94 1.04 -13.02
C GLY A 177 32.64 0.42 -12.47
N ARG A 178 31.61 1.22 -12.20
CA ARG A 178 30.30 0.71 -11.76
C ARG A 178 29.44 0.28 -12.94
N THR A 179 28.63 -0.72 -12.68
CA THR A 179 27.63 -1.24 -13.64
C THR A 179 26.29 -0.58 -13.40
N TYR A 180 25.67 -0.09 -14.47
CA TYR A 180 24.38 0.58 -14.46
C TYR A 180 23.35 -0.17 -15.28
N ALA A 181 22.10 -0.11 -14.84
CA ALA A 181 20.95 -0.41 -15.70
C ALA A 181 20.37 0.89 -16.22
N ILE A 182 19.99 0.91 -17.48
CA ILE A 182 19.20 1.96 -18.11
C ILE A 182 17.88 1.34 -18.58
N GLN A 183 16.74 1.89 -18.18
CA GLN A 183 15.43 1.48 -18.66
C GLN A 183 14.81 2.64 -19.43
N VAL A 184 14.28 2.35 -20.61
CA VAL A 184 13.69 3.33 -21.54
C VAL A 184 12.30 2.88 -21.91
N TRP A 185 11.33 3.80 -21.89
CA TRP A 185 9.95 3.59 -22.31
C TRP A 185 9.68 4.32 -23.61
N TYR A 186 8.82 3.70 -24.41
CA TYR A 186 8.28 4.29 -25.61
C TYR A 186 6.77 4.02 -25.72
N THR A 187 6.00 5.10 -25.92
CA THR A 187 4.57 5.06 -26.18
C THR A 187 4.17 6.22 -27.10
N ASP A 188 3.22 5.99 -27.99
CA ASP A 188 2.58 7.02 -28.81
C ASP A 188 1.21 6.51 -29.29
N GLN A 189 0.18 6.71 -28.49
CA GLN A 189 -1.18 6.26 -28.76
C GLN A 189 -2.05 7.29 -29.50
N ARG A 190 -1.44 8.27 -30.15
CA ARG A 190 -2.19 9.24 -30.93
C ARG A 190 -2.86 8.57 -32.13
N THR A 191 -4.19 8.73 -32.24
CA THR A 191 -4.93 8.33 -33.43
C THR A 191 -4.48 9.18 -34.64
N GLY A 192 -3.95 8.52 -35.66
CA GLY A 192 -3.61 9.14 -36.94
C GLY A 192 -4.82 9.20 -37.86
N THR A 193 -4.65 9.83 -39.01
CA THR A 193 -5.58 9.66 -40.15
C THR A 193 -5.35 8.29 -40.78
N ALA A 194 -6.35 7.76 -41.54
CA ALA A 194 -6.28 6.45 -42.18
C ALA A 194 -5.03 6.20 -43.06
N THR A 195 -4.23 7.25 -43.33
CA THR A 195 -2.97 7.20 -44.09
C THR A 195 -1.72 7.47 -43.23
N ASN A 196 -1.90 7.77 -41.93
CA ASN A 196 -0.79 8.08 -41.01
C ASN A 196 -1.13 7.48 -39.62
N VAL A 197 -0.99 6.18 -39.55
CA VAL A 197 -1.27 5.40 -38.36
C VAL A 197 -0.10 5.58 -37.37
N LEU A 198 -0.28 6.35 -36.32
CA LEU A 198 0.81 6.74 -35.42
C LEU A 198 1.20 5.62 -34.45
N TYR A 199 0.29 4.70 -34.17
CA TYR A 199 0.50 3.55 -33.29
C TYR A 199 1.47 2.48 -33.88
N ASP A 200 1.64 2.40 -35.22
CA ASP A 200 2.61 1.51 -35.87
C ASP A 200 4.07 2.01 -35.79
N ARG A 201 4.32 3.07 -35.04
CA ARG A 201 5.67 3.60 -34.88
C ARG A 201 6.54 2.70 -34.03
N VAL A 202 7.79 2.62 -34.42
CA VAL A 202 8.81 1.82 -33.74
C VAL A 202 10.02 2.69 -33.41
N THR A 203 10.55 2.48 -32.23
CA THR A 203 11.83 3.07 -31.80
C THR A 203 12.85 1.96 -31.57
N THR A 204 14.04 2.11 -32.10
CA THR A 204 15.18 1.23 -31.85
C THR A 204 16.21 1.98 -31.02
N LEU A 205 16.75 1.34 -30.00
CA LEU A 205 17.78 1.89 -29.15
C LEU A 205 19.14 1.30 -29.47
N SER A 206 20.19 2.10 -29.29
CA SER A 206 21.59 1.68 -29.31
C SER A 206 22.38 2.55 -28.31
N SER A 207 23.69 2.44 -28.35
CA SER A 207 24.60 3.30 -27.61
C SER A 207 25.79 3.68 -28.44
N ALA A 208 26.40 4.78 -28.09
CA ALA A 208 27.71 5.14 -28.67
C ALA A 208 28.64 5.71 -27.60
N TYR A 209 29.92 5.50 -27.80
CA TYR A 209 30.99 6.00 -26.95
C TYR A 209 31.98 6.80 -27.79
N GLY A 210 32.24 8.05 -27.36
CA GLY A 210 33.05 9.01 -28.08
C GLY A 210 32.43 10.39 -28.13
N THR A 211 33.12 11.39 -28.65
CA THR A 211 32.61 12.75 -28.80
C THR A 211 31.63 12.86 -29.94
N ALA A 212 30.37 13.18 -29.63
CA ALA A 212 29.34 13.37 -30.64
C ALA A 212 29.35 14.78 -31.23
N THR A 213 29.08 14.87 -32.53
CA THR A 213 28.66 16.11 -33.17
C THR A 213 27.15 16.06 -33.39
N LEU A 214 26.44 17.02 -32.80
CA LEU A 214 25.00 17.10 -32.90
C LEU A 214 24.53 18.19 -33.85
N SER A 215 23.56 17.90 -34.70
CA SER A 215 22.80 18.86 -35.47
C SER A 215 21.32 18.69 -35.15
N GLY A 216 20.77 19.62 -34.36
CA GLY A 216 19.37 19.55 -33.89
C GLY A 216 19.00 18.25 -33.20
N GLY A 217 19.90 17.71 -32.36
CA GLY A 217 19.69 16.44 -31.63
C GLY A 217 20.18 15.20 -32.41
N ALA A 218 20.34 15.26 -33.72
CA ALA A 218 20.88 14.14 -34.52
C ALA A 218 22.39 14.03 -34.38
N VAL A 219 22.91 12.81 -34.22
CA VAL A 219 24.36 12.51 -34.24
C VAL A 219 24.84 12.42 -35.69
N THR A 220 25.74 13.35 -36.10
CA THR A 220 26.21 13.46 -37.49
C THR A 220 27.51 12.73 -37.74
N ASN A 221 28.29 12.42 -36.73
CA ASN A 221 29.60 11.74 -36.82
C ASN A 221 29.58 10.32 -36.23
N LEU A 222 28.44 9.62 -36.29
CA LEU A 222 28.26 8.32 -35.68
C LEU A 222 29.30 7.28 -36.06
N GLY A 223 29.75 7.31 -37.35
CA GLY A 223 30.79 6.39 -37.84
C GLY A 223 32.18 6.57 -37.21
N ALA A 224 32.41 7.69 -36.50
CA ALA A 224 33.65 7.95 -35.75
C ALA A 224 33.58 7.52 -34.29
N MET A 225 32.43 6.99 -33.83
CA MET A 225 32.16 6.57 -32.46
C MET A 225 32.11 5.04 -32.35
N LEU A 226 32.48 4.51 -31.20
CA LEU A 226 32.26 3.11 -30.91
C LEU A 226 30.75 2.90 -30.65
N GLN A 227 30.13 2.08 -31.50
CA GLN A 227 28.70 1.78 -31.41
C GLN A 227 28.45 0.47 -30.68
N GLY A 228 27.38 0.44 -29.89
CA GLY A 228 26.87 -0.74 -29.19
C GLY A 228 25.86 -1.52 -30.04
N PRO A 229 25.41 -2.66 -29.52
CA PRO A 229 24.36 -3.46 -30.14
C PRO A 229 23.03 -2.68 -30.19
N LEU A 230 22.14 -3.10 -31.09
CA LEU A 230 20.77 -2.60 -31.16
C LEU A 230 19.89 -3.30 -30.10
N SER A 231 18.87 -2.58 -29.60
CA SER A 231 17.74 -3.20 -28.93
C SER A 231 16.85 -3.94 -29.96
N GLY A 232 15.89 -4.73 -29.48
CA GLY A 232 14.69 -5.02 -30.25
C GLY A 232 13.91 -3.73 -30.56
N PRO A 233 12.97 -3.78 -31.50
CA PRO A 233 12.08 -2.65 -31.75
C PRO A 233 11.12 -2.43 -30.58
N LEU A 234 11.06 -1.20 -30.06
CA LEU A 234 10.06 -0.76 -29.12
C LEU A 234 8.87 -0.25 -29.91
N GLU A 235 7.72 -0.86 -29.75
CA GLU A 235 6.48 -0.48 -30.43
C GLU A 235 5.72 0.55 -29.61
N ALA A 236 5.11 1.50 -30.30
CA ALA A 236 4.34 2.56 -29.64
C ALA A 236 3.05 2.02 -29.02
N ASP A 237 2.46 1.02 -29.66
CA ASP A 237 1.25 0.34 -29.29
C ASP A 237 1.33 -1.14 -29.79
N PRO A 238 1.83 -2.07 -28.97
CA PRO A 238 2.11 -3.45 -29.40
C PRO A 238 0.87 -4.29 -29.74
N ASP A 239 -0.31 -3.95 -29.27
CA ASP A 239 -1.53 -4.73 -29.54
C ASP A 239 -2.32 -4.21 -30.75
N ASN A 240 -1.92 -3.07 -31.33
CA ASN A 240 -2.52 -2.47 -32.54
C ASN A 240 -4.04 -2.39 -32.49
N ALA A 241 -4.63 -2.29 -31.31
CA ALA A 241 -6.06 -2.21 -31.15
C ALA A 241 -6.53 -0.79 -31.53
N PRO A 242 -7.32 -0.62 -32.58
CA PRO A 242 -7.91 0.69 -32.83
C PRO A 242 -8.83 1.05 -31.67
N ALA A 243 -8.71 2.27 -31.21
CA ALA A 243 -9.35 2.92 -30.07
C ALA A 243 -10.82 2.58 -29.75
N ALA A 244 -11.50 1.83 -30.56
CA ALA A 244 -12.95 1.58 -30.47
C ALA A 244 -13.35 0.14 -30.15
N ALA A 245 -12.45 -0.82 -30.07
CA ALA A 245 -12.85 -2.23 -30.11
C ALA A 245 -12.64 -3.04 -28.83
N SER A 246 -11.76 -2.65 -27.91
CA SER A 246 -11.54 -3.35 -26.63
C SER A 246 -10.75 -2.46 -25.66
N PRO A 247 -10.92 -2.59 -24.35
CA PRO A 247 -10.05 -1.89 -23.40
C PRO A 247 -8.61 -2.33 -23.65
N ASP A 248 -7.76 -1.35 -23.98
CA ASP A 248 -6.34 -1.50 -24.22
C ASP A 248 -5.66 -2.01 -22.93
N THR A 249 -4.86 -3.06 -23.05
CA THR A 249 -4.13 -3.66 -21.92
C THR A 249 -2.63 -3.50 -22.04
N VAL A 250 -2.14 -2.97 -23.17
CA VAL A 250 -0.73 -2.73 -23.47
C VAL A 250 -0.54 -1.29 -23.92
N PHE A 251 0.21 -0.53 -23.13
CA PHE A 251 0.31 0.93 -23.26
C PHE A 251 1.64 1.40 -23.87
N GLY A 252 2.23 0.62 -24.73
CA GLY A 252 3.55 0.84 -25.33
C GLY A 252 4.55 -0.23 -24.94
N SER A 253 5.84 0.07 -25.11
CA SER A 253 6.92 -0.86 -24.82
C SER A 253 8.02 -0.24 -23.97
N HIS A 254 8.76 -1.09 -23.27
CA HIS A 254 9.97 -0.69 -22.57
C HIS A 254 11.11 -1.70 -22.78
N CYS A 255 12.35 -1.23 -22.59
CA CYS A 255 13.53 -2.07 -22.67
C CYS A 255 14.53 -1.66 -21.59
N THR A 256 15.20 -2.66 -21.00
CA THR A 256 16.28 -2.43 -20.04
C THR A 256 17.60 -2.89 -20.63
N GLY A 257 18.61 -2.02 -20.57
CA GLY A 257 20.00 -2.34 -20.94
C GLY A 257 20.94 -2.20 -19.74
N THR A 258 22.12 -2.79 -19.86
CA THR A 258 23.19 -2.67 -18.85
C THR A 258 24.50 -2.21 -19.47
N PHE A 259 25.26 -1.42 -18.74
CA PHE A 259 26.60 -0.96 -19.15
C PHE A 259 27.49 -0.72 -17.94
N THR A 260 28.82 -0.83 -18.14
CA THR A 260 29.80 -0.43 -17.13
C THR A 260 30.40 0.91 -17.53
N TYR A 261 30.31 1.93 -16.66
CA TYR A 261 30.81 3.26 -16.99
C TYR A 261 32.34 3.33 -16.94
N VAL A 262 32.93 3.79 -18.03
CA VAL A 262 34.38 4.04 -18.18
C VAL A 262 34.58 5.52 -18.48
N PRO A 263 35.33 6.27 -17.67
CA PRO A 263 35.56 7.70 -17.91
C PRO A 263 36.51 7.93 -19.11
N GLY A 264 36.49 9.13 -19.65
CA GLY A 264 37.45 9.57 -20.68
C GLY A 264 36.82 9.82 -22.06
N ALA A 265 35.57 9.42 -22.28
CA ALA A 265 34.80 9.84 -23.44
C ALA A 265 33.31 9.90 -23.11
N GLU A 266 32.53 10.55 -23.95
CA GLU A 266 31.09 10.73 -23.78
C GLU A 266 30.33 9.42 -23.97
N THR A 267 29.34 9.16 -23.13
CA THR A 267 28.44 7.99 -23.22
C THR A 267 27.07 8.43 -23.71
N TRP A 268 26.61 7.86 -24.79
CA TRP A 268 25.38 8.25 -25.47
C TRP A 268 24.37 7.12 -25.53
N LEU A 269 23.13 7.41 -25.24
CA LEU A 269 21.95 6.67 -25.66
C LEU A 269 21.61 7.15 -27.07
N LEU A 270 21.52 6.23 -28.03
CA LEU A 270 21.09 6.49 -29.40
C LEU A 270 19.67 5.99 -29.59
N VAL A 271 18.85 6.79 -30.26
CA VAL A 271 17.44 6.53 -30.51
C VAL A 271 17.15 6.73 -31.98
N GLN A 272 16.57 5.75 -32.66
CA GLN A 272 16.16 5.82 -34.05
C GLN A 272 14.67 5.49 -34.18
N GLY A 273 13.90 6.35 -34.84
CA GLY A 273 12.50 6.08 -35.13
C GLY A 273 12.35 5.44 -36.51
N SER A 274 11.40 4.53 -36.65
CA SER A 274 10.97 3.97 -37.92
C SER A 274 9.46 3.76 -37.97
N HIS A 275 8.91 3.57 -39.15
CA HIS A 275 7.51 3.28 -39.37
C HIS A 275 7.39 2.24 -40.49
N PRO A 276 6.73 1.10 -40.27
CA PRO A 276 6.68 0.00 -41.24
C PRO A 276 5.94 0.34 -42.55
N LEU A 277 5.01 1.30 -42.52
CA LEU A 277 4.17 1.63 -43.66
C LEU A 277 4.52 2.96 -44.36
N ALA A 278 5.50 3.72 -43.86
CA ALA A 278 5.64 5.09 -44.28
C ALA A 278 6.84 5.36 -45.20
N THR A 279 6.55 5.99 -46.31
CA THR A 279 7.43 6.95 -46.96
C THR A 279 7.70 8.20 -46.08
N ASN A 280 6.96 8.37 -44.97
CA ASN A 280 7.07 9.48 -44.04
C ASN A 280 7.91 9.07 -42.82
N VAL A 281 9.02 9.73 -42.72
CA VAL A 281 10.02 9.62 -41.68
C VAL A 281 9.42 9.93 -40.31
N THR A 282 9.62 9.05 -39.36
CA THR A 282 9.30 9.31 -37.98
C THR A 282 10.54 9.80 -37.23
N ALA A 283 10.40 10.95 -36.55
CA ALA A 283 11.45 11.41 -35.65
C ALA A 283 11.67 10.37 -34.54
N PRO A 284 12.92 10.18 -34.08
CA PRO A 284 13.20 9.39 -32.89
C PRO A 284 12.39 9.86 -31.68
N HIS A 285 11.79 8.94 -30.94
CA HIS A 285 10.95 9.23 -29.77
C HIS A 285 11.33 8.36 -28.58
N ILE A 286 11.23 8.91 -27.38
CA ILE A 286 11.19 8.18 -26.12
C ILE A 286 10.22 8.86 -25.15
N THR A 287 9.63 8.12 -24.24
CA THR A 287 8.66 8.61 -23.26
C THR A 287 9.33 8.97 -21.94
N ALA A 288 10.11 8.06 -21.41
CA ALA A 288 10.81 8.23 -20.15
C ALA A 288 12.08 7.40 -20.12
N LEU A 289 12.96 7.72 -19.21
CA LEU A 289 14.10 6.86 -18.89
C LEU A 289 14.47 6.93 -17.41
N GLN A 290 15.09 5.86 -16.91
CA GLN A 290 15.81 5.87 -15.63
C GLN A 290 17.18 5.20 -15.76
N ILE A 291 18.11 5.60 -14.89
CA ILE A 291 19.41 4.95 -14.71
C ILE A 291 19.53 4.54 -13.25
N ARG A 292 19.97 3.29 -13.04
CA ARG A 292 20.17 2.71 -11.72
C ARG A 292 21.56 2.11 -11.59
N ASP A 293 22.21 2.33 -10.45
CA ASP A 293 23.52 1.76 -10.14
C ASP A 293 23.34 0.35 -9.55
N LEU A 294 23.75 -0.65 -10.32
CA LEU A 294 23.68 -2.07 -9.91
C LEU A 294 24.84 -2.48 -9.01
N SER A 295 25.87 -1.65 -8.88
CA SER A 295 27.07 -1.90 -8.08
C SER A 295 27.00 -1.27 -6.70
N ALA A 296 26.03 -0.41 -6.43
CA ALA A 296 25.88 0.26 -5.13
C ALA A 296 25.07 -0.59 -4.16
N ALA A 297 25.39 -0.48 -2.87
CA ALA A 297 24.48 -0.95 -1.83
C ALA A 297 23.18 -0.12 -1.87
N TYR A 298 22.03 -0.77 -1.70
CA TYR A 298 20.76 -0.07 -1.77
C TYR A 298 19.66 -0.77 -0.98
N HIS A 299 18.62 0.00 -0.65
CA HIS A 299 17.33 -0.51 -0.26
C HIS A 299 16.33 -0.34 -1.40
N GLN A 300 15.48 -1.33 -1.58
CA GLN A 300 14.46 -1.34 -2.61
C GLN A 300 13.13 -1.74 -2.00
N SER A 301 12.15 -0.84 -2.04
CA SER A 301 10.77 -1.15 -1.70
C SER A 301 10.10 -1.88 -2.88
N PHE A 302 9.25 -2.85 -2.58
CA PHE A 302 8.46 -3.57 -3.58
C PHE A 302 7.11 -3.99 -3.00
N GLY A 303 6.13 -4.11 -3.86
CA GLY A 303 4.75 -4.35 -3.45
C GLY A 303 4.17 -3.20 -2.63
N SER A 304 3.05 -3.44 -2.00
CA SER A 304 2.35 -2.48 -1.14
C SER A 304 2.03 -3.10 0.21
N GLY A 305 1.89 -2.28 1.24
CA GLY A 305 1.27 -2.70 2.49
C GLY A 305 -0.20 -3.05 2.28
N CYS A 306 -0.82 -3.61 3.31
CA CYS A 306 -2.27 -3.80 3.30
C CYS A 306 -2.96 -2.47 2.95
N TYR A 307 -4.05 -2.53 2.21
CA TYR A 307 -4.77 -1.33 1.78
C TYR A 307 -5.19 -0.45 2.97
N SER A 308 -5.28 0.86 2.72
CA SER A 308 -5.96 1.76 3.63
C SER A 308 -7.43 1.35 3.74
N TYR A 309 -7.97 1.45 4.91
CA TYR A 309 -9.39 1.20 5.16
C TYR A 309 -9.92 2.14 6.23
N ASN A 310 -11.21 2.40 6.15
CA ASN A 310 -11.91 3.17 7.17
C ASN A 310 -12.47 2.19 8.21
N LEU A 311 -12.05 2.36 9.45
CA LEU A 311 -12.65 1.69 10.58
C LEU A 311 -13.82 2.56 11.06
N ASP A 312 -15.04 2.17 10.71
CA ASP A 312 -16.24 2.81 11.24
C ASP A 312 -16.50 2.29 12.66
N ARG A 313 -16.39 3.18 13.64
CA ARG A 313 -16.63 2.93 15.06
C ARG A 313 -17.79 3.76 15.59
N THR A 314 -18.57 4.36 14.70
CA THR A 314 -19.66 5.25 15.12
C THR A 314 -20.83 4.50 15.73
N ASN A 315 -20.89 3.18 15.57
CA ASN A 315 -22.02 2.36 15.94
C ASN A 315 -21.60 1.12 16.73
N PHE A 316 -22.34 0.80 17.77
CA PHE A 316 -22.29 -0.47 18.49
C PHE A 316 -23.72 -0.99 18.63
N LEU A 317 -24.17 -1.76 17.64
CA LEU A 317 -25.55 -2.15 17.47
C LEU A 317 -25.67 -3.65 17.24
N SER A 318 -26.65 -4.27 17.88
CA SER A 318 -27.09 -5.64 17.61
C SER A 318 -28.49 -5.63 16.99
N ALA A 319 -28.69 -6.45 15.96
CA ALA A 319 -30.00 -6.66 15.34
C ALA A 319 -30.47 -8.09 15.58
N PHE A 320 -31.57 -8.24 16.27
CA PHE A 320 -32.18 -9.52 16.58
C PHE A 320 -33.33 -9.83 15.62
N ALA A 321 -33.39 -11.06 15.13
CA ALA A 321 -34.49 -11.55 14.28
C ALA A 321 -35.72 -11.87 15.18
N GLY A 322 -36.38 -10.83 15.65
CA GLY A 322 -37.55 -10.93 16.51
C GLY A 322 -37.26 -10.97 18.03
N THR A 323 -38.30 -10.79 18.81
CA THR A 323 -38.21 -10.65 20.27
C THR A 323 -37.81 -11.94 21.03
N PRO A 324 -38.07 -13.17 20.57
CA PRO A 324 -37.53 -14.34 21.26
C PRO A 324 -36.00 -14.38 21.30
N ALA A 325 -35.34 -14.04 20.20
CA ALA A 325 -33.88 -13.97 20.15
C ALA A 325 -33.34 -12.83 21.02
N ALA A 326 -33.99 -11.65 20.98
CA ALA A 326 -33.64 -10.53 21.83
C ALA A 326 -33.81 -10.87 23.34
N LYS A 327 -34.92 -11.51 23.72
CA LYS A 327 -35.13 -11.93 25.10
C LYS A 327 -34.06 -12.90 25.59
N ALA A 328 -33.71 -13.90 24.80
CA ALA A 328 -32.70 -14.88 25.15
C ALA A 328 -31.31 -14.26 25.36
N ALA A 329 -31.00 -13.22 24.61
CA ALA A 329 -29.71 -12.54 24.65
C ALA A 329 -29.67 -11.43 25.76
N LEU A 330 -30.76 -10.70 25.99
CA LEU A 330 -30.76 -9.48 26.77
C LEU A 330 -31.26 -9.65 28.21
N ASP A 331 -32.23 -10.52 28.47
CA ASP A 331 -32.82 -10.67 29.79
C ASP A 331 -31.77 -10.94 30.87
N GLY A 332 -31.87 -10.19 31.97
CA GLY A 332 -30.95 -10.31 33.11
C GLY A 332 -29.57 -9.65 32.90
N ASN A 333 -29.32 -9.06 31.72
CA ASN A 333 -28.03 -8.49 31.37
C ASN A 333 -28.08 -6.94 31.29
N ALA A 334 -26.90 -6.33 31.17
CA ALA A 334 -26.75 -4.90 30.93
C ALA A 334 -25.57 -4.62 30.00
N VAL A 335 -25.53 -3.41 29.42
CA VAL A 335 -24.37 -2.86 28.76
C VAL A 335 -24.14 -1.45 29.27
N THR A 336 -22.90 -1.09 29.58
CA THR A 336 -22.54 0.28 29.94
C THR A 336 -21.71 0.93 28.84
N PHE A 337 -21.95 2.21 28.59
CA PHE A 337 -21.24 3.09 27.67
C PHE A 337 -20.53 4.16 28.49
N THR A 338 -19.23 3.97 28.75
CA THR A 338 -18.41 4.90 29.51
C THR A 338 -17.79 5.92 28.56
N PRO A 339 -17.95 7.25 28.78
CA PRO A 339 -17.40 8.28 27.89
C PRO A 339 -15.87 8.27 27.80
N THR A 340 -15.34 8.54 26.59
CA THR A 340 -13.89 8.62 26.28
C THR A 340 -13.54 9.90 25.53
N GLY A 341 -14.05 11.04 25.92
CA GLY A 341 -13.82 12.30 25.22
C GLY A 341 -14.58 12.42 23.90
N ASN A 342 -14.22 11.65 22.87
CA ASN A 342 -14.85 11.71 21.53
C ASN A 342 -15.79 10.53 21.24
N GLY A 343 -16.05 9.67 22.20
CA GLY A 343 -16.86 8.47 22.04
C GLY A 343 -17.19 7.78 23.34
N TYR A 344 -17.41 6.48 23.27
CA TYR A 344 -17.72 5.62 24.43
C TYR A 344 -16.95 4.31 24.36
N VAL A 345 -16.65 3.74 25.51
CA VAL A 345 -16.32 2.31 25.64
C VAL A 345 -17.59 1.57 26.05
N ALA A 346 -18.06 0.65 25.21
CA ALA A 346 -19.16 -0.24 25.54
C ALA A 346 -18.65 -1.52 26.22
N ILE A 347 -19.21 -1.88 27.37
CA ILE A 347 -18.85 -3.06 28.16
C ILE A 347 -20.12 -3.87 28.44
N TRP A 348 -20.12 -5.12 28.03
CA TRP A 348 -21.18 -6.07 28.33
C TRP A 348 -21.08 -6.55 29.78
N LEU A 349 -22.20 -6.56 30.48
CA LEU A 349 -22.32 -6.90 31.89
C LEU A 349 -23.35 -8.04 32.06
N PRO A 350 -22.94 -9.30 32.01
CA PRO A 350 -23.87 -10.43 32.10
C PRO A 350 -24.40 -10.66 33.51
N GLY A 351 -25.69 -11.01 33.62
CA GLY A 351 -26.31 -11.47 34.85
C GLY A 351 -26.50 -10.41 35.92
N ILE A 352 -26.31 -9.12 35.64
CA ILE A 352 -26.26 -8.05 36.65
C ILE A 352 -27.52 -7.15 36.66
N ALA A 353 -28.46 -7.36 35.74
CA ALA A 353 -29.59 -6.45 35.57
C ALA A 353 -30.40 -6.26 36.87
N SER A 354 -30.63 -7.31 37.61
CA SER A 354 -31.39 -7.23 38.88
C SER A 354 -30.69 -6.40 39.97
N ALA A 355 -29.38 -6.29 39.94
CA ALA A 355 -28.61 -5.47 40.88
C ALA A 355 -28.52 -4.00 40.42
N LEU A 356 -28.63 -3.73 39.11
CA LEU A 356 -28.56 -2.38 38.54
C LEU A 356 -29.94 -1.72 38.39
N TYR A 357 -30.99 -2.49 38.18
CA TYR A 357 -32.33 -1.94 37.96
C TYR A 357 -32.86 -1.19 39.17
N VAL A 358 -33.30 0.05 38.97
CA VAL A 358 -33.92 0.90 39.96
C VAL A 358 -35.39 1.07 39.58
N PRO A 359 -36.34 0.44 40.28
CA PRO A 359 -37.76 0.60 40.00
C PRO A 359 -38.20 2.07 40.11
N PRO A 360 -39.01 2.57 39.16
CA PRO A 360 -39.52 3.93 39.24
C PRO A 360 -40.41 4.10 40.48
N THR A 361 -40.24 5.23 41.15
CA THR A 361 -41.04 5.56 42.34
C THR A 361 -42.35 6.26 41.95
N ALA A 362 -43.15 6.63 42.94
CA ALA A 362 -44.36 7.45 42.71
C ALA A 362 -44.04 8.87 42.23
N ALA A 363 -42.79 9.32 42.35
CA ALA A 363 -42.33 10.60 41.85
C ALA A 363 -41.96 10.60 40.33
N ALA A 364 -41.88 9.41 39.72
CA ALA A 364 -41.52 9.29 38.32
C ALA A 364 -42.57 9.94 37.40
N THR A 365 -42.10 10.72 36.44
CA THR A 365 -42.93 11.38 35.43
C THR A 365 -43.19 10.46 34.26
N ILE A 366 -44.45 10.31 33.86
CA ILE A 366 -44.83 9.57 32.65
C ILE A 366 -44.52 10.41 31.42
N VAL A 367 -43.77 9.84 30.47
CA VAL A 367 -43.37 10.44 29.19
C VAL A 367 -43.68 9.48 28.06
N ALA A 368 -43.70 9.97 26.80
CA ALA A 368 -43.92 9.18 25.57
C ALA A 368 -45.08 8.15 25.73
N ASN A 369 -46.22 8.59 26.23
CA ASN A 369 -47.36 7.73 26.58
C ASN A 369 -48.36 7.55 25.42
N GLY A 370 -47.92 7.60 24.21
CA GLY A 370 -48.69 7.38 22.97
C GLY A 370 -48.09 6.25 22.14
N ASP A 371 -48.85 5.79 21.13
CA ASP A 371 -48.31 4.95 20.10
C ASP A 371 -47.50 5.84 19.13
N ASP A 372 -46.32 5.40 18.68
CA ASP A 372 -45.42 6.16 17.80
C ASP A 372 -45.13 7.62 18.28
N LEU A 373 -45.06 7.87 19.57
CA LEU A 373 -44.88 9.18 20.15
C LEU A 373 -43.44 9.36 20.65
N ALA A 374 -42.87 10.54 20.39
CA ALA A 374 -41.64 10.98 21.02
C ALA A 374 -41.86 12.18 21.91
N THR A 375 -41.21 12.20 23.10
CA THR A 375 -41.31 13.28 24.09
C THR A 375 -39.92 13.79 24.45
N THR A 376 -39.75 15.13 24.35
CA THR A 376 -38.53 15.80 24.80
C THR A 376 -38.65 16.22 26.25
N PHE A 377 -37.60 16.04 27.02
CA PHE A 377 -37.49 16.46 28.40
C PHE A 377 -36.10 17.04 28.70
N THR A 378 -36.00 17.78 29.81
CA THR A 378 -34.76 18.47 30.19
C THR A 378 -34.30 17.90 31.55
N PRO A 379 -33.14 17.24 31.60
CA PRO A 379 -32.52 16.84 32.87
C PRO A 379 -32.19 18.07 33.74
N SER A 380 -32.05 17.86 35.05
CA SER A 380 -31.70 18.94 35.97
C SER A 380 -30.32 19.56 35.73
N LEU A 381 -29.42 18.80 35.07
CA LEU A 381 -28.10 19.25 34.64
C LEU A 381 -27.87 18.89 33.18
N PRO A 382 -27.14 19.76 32.39
CA PRO A 382 -26.64 19.35 31.09
C PRO A 382 -25.71 18.13 31.25
N VAL A 383 -25.99 17.06 30.52
CA VAL A 383 -25.22 15.81 30.59
C VAL A 383 -24.00 15.89 29.67
N PRO A 384 -22.78 15.56 30.16
CA PRO A 384 -21.62 15.41 29.28
C PRO A 384 -21.86 14.33 28.24
N VAL A 385 -21.54 14.64 26.99
CA VAL A 385 -21.60 13.69 25.86
C VAL A 385 -20.39 13.88 24.97
N PRO A 386 -19.97 12.92 24.17
CA PRO A 386 -18.90 13.09 23.21
C PRO A 386 -19.08 14.35 22.34
N GLY A 387 -18.08 15.23 22.38
CA GLY A 387 -18.11 16.49 21.64
C GLY A 387 -18.84 17.66 22.33
N GLY A 388 -19.34 17.51 23.57
CA GLY A 388 -19.97 18.59 24.29
C GLY A 388 -20.88 18.19 25.45
N THR A 389 -22.05 18.84 25.54
CA THR A 389 -23.08 18.54 26.56
C THR A 389 -24.46 18.49 25.90
N ALA A 390 -25.34 17.62 26.41
CA ALA A 390 -26.74 17.53 26.02
C ALA A 390 -27.62 18.15 27.10
N ALA A 391 -28.27 19.28 26.79
CA ALA A 391 -29.20 19.95 27.70
C ALA A 391 -30.62 19.38 27.60
N GLN A 392 -30.95 18.75 26.49
CA GLN A 392 -32.28 18.16 26.26
C GLN A 392 -32.14 16.74 25.71
N TRP A 393 -33.10 15.90 26.05
CA TRP A 393 -33.16 14.51 25.65
C TRP A 393 -34.58 14.19 25.13
N THR A 394 -34.63 13.28 24.16
CA THR A 394 -35.91 12.82 23.61
C THR A 394 -35.99 11.31 23.74
N VAL A 395 -37.11 10.81 24.28
CA VAL A 395 -37.45 9.39 24.30
C VAL A 395 -38.63 9.11 23.40
N SER A 396 -38.57 8.06 22.59
CA SER A 396 -39.73 7.59 21.82
C SER A 396 -40.40 6.40 22.49
N SER A 397 -41.73 6.27 22.28
CA SER A 397 -42.49 5.10 22.72
C SER A 397 -41.94 3.79 22.16
N ASN A 398 -41.25 3.82 21.03
CA ASN A 398 -40.63 2.68 20.35
C ASN A 398 -39.21 2.34 20.84
N GLY A 399 -38.81 2.84 22.02
CA GLY A 399 -37.56 2.45 22.63
C GLY A 399 -36.30 3.06 22.00
N VAL A 400 -36.34 4.37 21.74
CA VAL A 400 -35.14 5.13 21.32
C VAL A 400 -34.93 6.31 22.26
N LEU A 401 -33.74 6.45 22.80
CA LEU A 401 -33.31 7.57 23.63
C LEU A 401 -32.28 8.39 22.87
N THR A 402 -32.52 9.70 22.65
CA THR A 402 -31.64 10.58 21.89
C THR A 402 -31.17 11.74 22.75
N ALA A 403 -29.87 12.07 22.73
CA ALA A 403 -29.29 13.19 23.44
C ALA A 403 -29.42 14.49 22.58
N ALA A 404 -30.67 14.88 22.28
CA ALA A 404 -30.99 16.10 21.53
C ALA A 404 -32.45 16.48 21.74
N ALA A 405 -32.76 17.78 21.55
CA ALA A 405 -34.12 18.25 21.38
C ALA A 405 -34.68 17.78 20.04
N ALA A 406 -35.91 17.31 20.01
CA ALA A 406 -36.62 16.93 18.79
C ALA A 406 -35.88 15.90 17.89
N GLY A 407 -35.24 14.93 18.50
CA GLY A 407 -34.73 13.77 17.77
C GLY A 407 -35.89 12.95 17.19
N ASN A 408 -36.07 12.96 15.89
CA ASN A 408 -37.08 12.16 15.17
C ASN A 408 -36.76 10.66 15.18
N GLN A 409 -35.89 10.20 16.05
CA GLN A 409 -35.38 8.86 16.02
C GLN A 409 -36.37 7.92 16.67
N GLY A 410 -36.75 6.87 15.92
CA GLY A 410 -37.56 5.79 16.48
C GLY A 410 -39.05 6.09 16.70
N THR A 411 -39.62 7.11 16.09
CA THR A 411 -41.08 7.25 15.99
C THR A 411 -41.67 6.23 15.01
N GLY A 412 -40.87 5.68 14.09
CA GLY A 412 -41.28 4.59 13.23
C GLY A 412 -41.19 3.24 13.93
N TYR A 413 -42.12 2.34 13.66
CA TYR A 413 -42.19 0.99 14.23
C TYR A 413 -41.21 -0.02 13.57
N ASN A 414 -40.63 0.29 12.43
CA ASN A 414 -39.73 -0.62 11.69
C ASN A 414 -38.26 -0.38 12.08
N ALA A 415 -37.77 -1.10 13.04
CA ALA A 415 -36.37 -1.06 13.44
C ALA A 415 -35.46 -1.70 12.37
N THR A 416 -34.51 -0.95 11.85
CA THR A 416 -33.50 -1.46 10.94
C THR A 416 -32.13 -0.82 11.22
N LEU A 417 -31.04 -1.55 10.98
CA LEU A 417 -29.70 -0.98 11.12
C LEU A 417 -29.49 0.21 10.13
N ALA A 418 -30.08 0.15 8.94
CA ALA A 418 -29.99 1.22 7.97
C ALA A 418 -30.67 2.52 8.47
N ALA A 419 -31.74 2.44 9.23
CA ALA A 419 -32.44 3.60 9.76
C ALA A 419 -31.67 4.28 10.91
N THR A 420 -30.76 3.60 11.60
CA THR A 420 -29.96 4.21 12.68
C THR A 420 -28.92 5.20 12.17
N VAL A 421 -28.45 5.09 10.91
CA VAL A 421 -27.46 6.01 10.32
C VAL A 421 -28.06 7.36 9.89
N THR A 422 -29.37 7.46 9.88
CA THR A 422 -30.06 8.73 9.63
C THR A 422 -30.24 9.56 10.90
N ALA A 423 -29.75 9.06 12.04
CA ALA A 423 -29.82 9.73 13.33
C ALA A 423 -29.08 11.08 13.31
N THR A 424 -29.75 12.14 13.74
CA THR A 424 -29.18 13.50 13.78
C THR A 424 -28.44 13.79 15.09
N GLY A 425 -28.34 12.84 16.01
CA GLY A 425 -27.69 12.98 17.30
C GLY A 425 -27.22 11.64 17.87
N LEU A 426 -26.58 11.70 19.04
CA LEU A 426 -26.28 10.51 19.83
C LEU A 426 -27.57 9.81 20.21
N ALA A 427 -27.66 8.50 19.93
CA ALA A 427 -28.85 7.75 20.23
C ALA A 427 -28.53 6.36 20.78
N TRP A 428 -29.37 5.89 21.71
CA TRP A 428 -29.35 4.55 22.30
C TRP A 428 -30.65 3.85 21.99
N TYR A 429 -30.56 2.66 21.46
CA TYR A 429 -31.66 1.90 20.92
C TYR A 429 -31.96 0.68 21.78
N ASN A 430 -33.21 0.51 22.09
CA ASN A 430 -33.89 -0.74 22.40
C ASN A 430 -35.12 -0.77 21.48
N TRP A 431 -34.86 -0.53 20.20
CA TRP A 431 -35.85 -0.12 19.19
C TRP A 431 -36.71 -1.31 18.76
N ARG A 432 -37.97 -1.21 19.12
CA ARG A 432 -39.03 -2.13 18.80
C ARG A 432 -40.34 -1.35 18.79
N ASP A 433 -41.36 -1.88 18.12
CA ASP A 433 -42.71 -1.32 18.12
C ASP A 433 -43.37 -1.59 19.49
N PHE A 434 -43.29 -0.62 20.40
CA PHE A 434 -43.93 -0.65 21.72
C PHE A 434 -45.10 0.33 21.80
N ASN A 435 -46.22 -0.09 22.45
CA ASN A 435 -47.38 0.74 22.61
C ASN A 435 -47.71 0.96 24.09
N PRO A 436 -47.21 2.02 24.74
CA PRO A 436 -47.57 2.39 26.09
C PRO A 436 -48.99 2.93 26.25
N ALA A 437 -49.69 3.25 25.10
CA ALA A 437 -51.11 3.66 25.15
C ALA A 437 -52.09 2.49 25.19
N ALA A 438 -51.63 1.27 24.84
CA ALA A 438 -52.53 0.08 24.87
C ALA A 438 -53.14 -0.13 26.23
N ALA A 439 -54.38 -0.65 26.26
CA ALA A 439 -55.08 -0.94 27.51
C ALA A 439 -54.32 -2.01 28.31
N GLY A 440 -54.01 -1.72 29.58
CA GLY A 440 -53.23 -2.59 30.44
C GLY A 440 -51.72 -2.52 30.26
N SER A 441 -51.22 -1.80 29.26
CA SER A 441 -49.80 -1.55 29.06
C SER A 441 -49.22 -0.70 30.20
N GLY A 442 -47.98 -1.00 30.56
CA GLY A 442 -47.19 -0.14 31.41
C GLY A 442 -46.83 1.18 30.72
N LYS A 443 -45.95 1.98 31.34
CA LYS A 443 -45.63 3.33 30.89
C LYS A 443 -44.15 3.56 30.74
N VAL A 444 -43.82 4.50 29.87
CA VAL A 444 -42.44 5.07 29.79
C VAL A 444 -42.36 6.19 30.85
N LYS A 445 -41.41 6.06 31.76
CA LYS A 445 -41.23 6.94 32.89
C LYS A 445 -39.83 7.54 32.95
N THR A 446 -39.72 8.78 33.43
CA THR A 446 -38.43 9.41 33.76
C THR A 446 -38.40 9.79 35.23
N GLU A 447 -37.24 9.59 35.86
CA GLU A 447 -37.00 9.98 37.25
C GLU A 447 -35.53 10.30 37.44
N GLU A 448 -35.20 11.34 38.19
CA GLU A 448 -33.83 11.63 38.61
C GLU A 448 -33.64 11.31 40.08
N ALA A 449 -32.67 10.50 40.39
CA ALA A 449 -32.28 10.20 41.76
C ALA A 449 -30.76 9.99 41.87
N ASN A 450 -30.14 10.51 42.92
CA ASN A 450 -28.71 10.35 43.20
C ASN A 450 -27.75 10.74 42.05
N GLY A 451 -28.13 11.75 41.27
CA GLY A 451 -27.31 12.21 40.12
C GLY A 451 -27.42 11.32 38.87
N VAL A 452 -28.39 10.41 38.83
CA VAL A 452 -28.68 9.55 37.69
C VAL A 452 -30.09 9.84 37.18
N LEU A 453 -30.22 10.04 35.88
CA LEU A 453 -31.50 10.07 35.17
C LEU A 453 -31.87 8.64 34.76
N TYR A 454 -32.98 8.16 35.20
CA TYR A 454 -33.58 6.88 34.82
C TYR A 454 -34.67 7.11 33.80
N VAL A 455 -34.56 6.41 32.64
CA VAL A 455 -35.62 6.35 31.64
C VAL A 455 -36.10 4.91 31.57
N THR A 456 -37.27 4.63 32.09
CA THR A 456 -37.75 3.27 32.33
C THR A 456 -38.96 2.94 31.48
N PHE A 457 -38.89 1.86 30.74
CA PHE A 457 -40.03 1.16 30.15
C PHE A 457 -40.52 0.16 31.21
N ASP A 458 -41.57 0.55 31.91
CA ASP A 458 -42.06 -0.20 33.09
C ASP A 458 -43.26 -1.05 32.70
N GLY A 459 -43.00 -2.27 32.20
CA GLY A 459 -44.04 -3.21 31.78
C GLY A 459 -44.76 -2.79 30.48
N VAL A 460 -44.11 -2.08 29.58
CA VAL A 460 -44.71 -1.59 28.31
C VAL A 460 -44.95 -2.75 27.35
N TYR A 461 -46.15 -2.82 26.76
CA TYR A 461 -46.48 -3.86 25.78
C TYR A 461 -45.85 -3.62 24.43
N GLU A 462 -45.40 -4.66 23.78
CA GLU A 462 -45.14 -4.66 22.37
C GLU A 462 -46.45 -4.49 21.60
N TYR A 463 -46.44 -3.70 20.51
CA TYR A 463 -47.63 -3.39 19.70
C TYR A 463 -48.38 -4.65 19.28
N GLY A 464 -49.70 -4.60 19.40
CA GLY A 464 -50.59 -5.73 19.06
C GLY A 464 -50.51 -6.92 19.98
N THR A 465 -49.84 -6.82 21.15
CA THR A 465 -49.73 -7.85 22.16
C THR A 465 -50.09 -7.35 23.58
N THR A 466 -50.11 -8.26 24.53
CA THR A 466 -50.18 -7.94 25.97
C THR A 466 -48.91 -8.39 26.69
N ASN A 467 -47.80 -8.56 25.96
CA ASN A 467 -46.54 -9.01 26.52
C ASN A 467 -45.72 -7.80 27.01
N PRO A 468 -45.43 -7.73 28.33
CA PRO A 468 -44.72 -6.60 28.90
C PRO A 468 -43.21 -6.70 28.68
N ALA A 469 -42.59 -5.57 28.37
CA ALA A 469 -41.15 -5.39 28.43
C ALA A 469 -40.78 -4.42 29.56
N THR A 470 -39.75 -4.75 30.32
CA THR A 470 -39.16 -3.89 31.35
C THR A 470 -37.67 -3.75 31.10
N PHE A 471 -37.26 -2.54 30.79
CA PHE A 471 -35.86 -2.17 30.60
C PHE A 471 -35.63 -0.70 30.98
N GLN A 472 -34.38 -0.30 31.20
CA GLN A 472 -34.07 1.02 31.70
C GLN A 472 -32.77 1.54 31.12
N TRP A 473 -32.74 2.81 30.69
CA TRP A 473 -31.51 3.58 30.53
C TRP A 473 -31.21 4.34 31.80
N GLN A 474 -29.96 4.27 32.26
CA GLN A 474 -29.44 5.00 33.40
C GLN A 474 -28.37 5.94 32.88
N VAL A 475 -28.59 7.26 32.97
CA VAL A 475 -27.69 8.30 32.48
C VAL A 475 -27.10 9.00 33.70
N ASN A 476 -25.82 8.86 33.94
CA ASN A 476 -25.10 9.58 34.97
C ASN A 476 -24.95 11.06 34.56
N LEU A 477 -25.58 11.98 35.29
CA LEU A 477 -25.64 13.39 34.96
C LEU A 477 -24.27 14.09 35.05
N ALA A 478 -23.34 13.58 35.85
CA ALA A 478 -22.03 14.19 36.03
C ALA A 478 -20.99 13.69 35.04
N THR A 479 -21.08 12.42 34.64
CA THR A 479 -20.06 11.77 33.79
C THR A 479 -20.52 11.54 32.35
N GLY A 480 -21.84 11.48 32.13
CA GLY A 480 -22.40 11.09 30.84
C GLY A 480 -22.31 9.58 30.54
N GLU A 481 -21.97 8.77 31.51
CA GLU A 481 -22.05 7.32 31.42
C GLU A 481 -23.50 6.86 31.25
N ILE A 482 -23.73 5.91 30.35
CA ILE A 482 -25.06 5.40 30.06
C ILE A 482 -25.06 3.89 30.23
N THR A 483 -25.92 3.38 31.08
CA THR A 483 -26.12 1.94 31.25
C THR A 483 -27.50 1.54 30.74
N MET A 484 -27.58 0.55 29.89
CA MET A 484 -28.82 -0.09 29.43
C MET A 484 -28.99 -1.38 30.22
N VAL A 485 -30.12 -1.50 30.92
CA VAL A 485 -30.42 -2.63 31.79
C VAL A 485 -31.68 -3.33 31.29
N TRP A 486 -31.63 -4.63 31.05
CA TRP A 486 -32.76 -5.42 30.56
C TRP A 486 -33.24 -6.37 31.66
N VAL A 487 -34.38 -6.06 32.26
CA VAL A 487 -34.99 -6.89 33.32
C VAL A 487 -35.77 -8.03 32.71
N SER A 488 -36.65 -7.71 31.76
CA SER A 488 -37.44 -8.69 31.02
C SER A 488 -37.91 -8.11 29.71
N MET A 489 -37.56 -8.75 28.63
CA MET A 489 -38.01 -8.38 27.28
C MET A 489 -39.33 -9.12 26.95
N ALA A 490 -40.19 -8.46 26.19
CA ALA A 490 -41.42 -9.06 25.68
C ALA A 490 -41.09 -10.26 24.73
N VAL A 491 -41.97 -11.25 24.72
CA VAL A 491 -41.94 -12.34 23.74
C VAL A 491 -43.17 -12.24 22.88
N SER A 492 -43.00 -12.05 21.59
CA SER A 492 -44.07 -12.15 20.60
C SER A 492 -43.66 -13.09 19.46
N ALA A 493 -44.67 -13.61 18.78
CA ALA A 493 -44.41 -14.35 17.51
C ALA A 493 -44.00 -13.45 16.36
N ASN A 494 -43.92 -12.16 16.60
CA ASN A 494 -43.56 -11.18 15.58
C ASN A 494 -42.06 -11.28 15.24
N THR A 495 -41.76 -11.53 13.96
CA THR A 495 -40.41 -11.74 13.45
C THR A 495 -39.74 -10.47 12.97
N THR A 496 -40.33 -9.27 13.16
CA THR A 496 -39.68 -8.00 12.77
C THR A 496 -38.41 -7.79 13.59
N THR A 497 -37.45 -7.14 12.98
CA THR A 497 -36.15 -6.87 13.61
C THR A 497 -36.29 -6.00 14.86
N MET A 498 -35.50 -6.28 15.88
CA MET A 498 -35.24 -5.41 17.02
C MET A 498 -33.80 -4.92 16.95
N VAL A 499 -33.57 -3.62 17.10
CA VAL A 499 -32.22 -3.02 17.11
C VAL A 499 -31.90 -2.50 18.52
N VAL A 500 -30.73 -2.92 19.03
CA VAL A 500 -30.28 -2.58 20.39
C VAL A 500 -28.84 -2.05 20.33
N GLY A 501 -28.50 -1.09 21.20
CA GLY A 501 -27.16 -0.54 21.35
C GLY A 501 -27.09 0.96 21.25
N GLY A 502 -25.98 1.51 20.75
CA GLY A 502 -25.73 2.94 20.64
C GLY A 502 -25.13 3.37 19.31
N THR A 503 -25.39 4.61 18.94
CA THR A 503 -24.74 5.26 17.77
C THR A 503 -24.28 6.67 18.13
N LEU A 504 -23.11 7.07 17.62
CA LEU A 504 -22.70 8.47 17.57
C LEU A 504 -23.39 9.17 16.40
N ALA A 505 -23.61 10.48 16.52
CA ALA A 505 -24.22 11.25 15.45
C ALA A 505 -23.36 11.23 14.17
N GLY A 506 -23.99 11.06 13.04
CA GLY A 506 -23.36 11.17 11.74
C GLY A 506 -23.87 10.13 10.74
N ALA A 507 -24.00 10.54 9.48
CA ALA A 507 -24.31 9.64 8.37
C ALA A 507 -23.07 8.77 8.08
N GLY A 508 -23.20 7.49 8.25
CA GLY A 508 -22.17 6.48 7.91
C GLY A 508 -22.72 5.41 6.98
N ALA A 509 -21.93 4.40 6.71
CA ALA A 509 -22.41 3.18 6.08
C ALA A 509 -23.40 2.46 7.03
N THR A 510 -24.32 1.67 6.47
CA THR A 510 -25.21 0.83 7.28
C THR A 510 -24.36 -0.09 8.19
N PRO A 511 -24.52 -0.01 9.51
CA PRO A 511 -23.72 -0.83 10.42
C PRO A 511 -24.01 -2.31 10.27
N THR A 512 -22.99 -3.13 10.55
CA THR A 512 -23.18 -4.57 10.75
C THR A 512 -23.64 -4.85 12.18
N SER A 513 -24.51 -5.85 12.33
CA SER A 513 -24.92 -6.34 13.66
C SER A 513 -23.70 -6.95 14.36
N VAL A 514 -23.51 -6.59 15.63
CA VAL A 514 -22.47 -7.17 16.48
C VAL A 514 -23.10 -8.05 17.58
N ASP A 515 -22.40 -9.06 18.02
CA ASP A 515 -22.77 -9.83 19.19
C ASP A 515 -22.13 -9.18 20.44
N PHE A 516 -22.95 -8.62 21.32
CA PHE A 516 -22.48 -7.94 22.53
C PHE A 516 -21.65 -8.83 23.45
N THR A 517 -21.91 -10.14 23.46
CA THR A 517 -21.22 -11.08 24.35
C THR A 517 -19.77 -11.33 23.92
N THR A 518 -19.47 -11.15 22.66
CA THR A 518 -18.14 -11.41 22.08
C THR A 518 -17.42 -10.13 21.61
N ALA A 519 -18.17 -9.06 21.34
CA ALA A 519 -17.63 -7.81 20.80
C ALA A 519 -17.23 -6.78 21.86
N THR A 520 -17.26 -7.08 23.15
CA THR A 520 -16.88 -6.16 24.23
C THR A 520 -15.55 -6.51 24.87
N PRO A 521 -14.76 -5.51 25.33
CA PRO A 521 -15.02 -4.07 25.27
C PRO A 521 -14.95 -3.53 23.84
N PHE A 522 -15.89 -2.63 23.49
CA PHE A 522 -15.92 -1.99 22.17
C PHE A 522 -15.75 -0.47 22.30
N VAL A 523 -14.86 0.13 21.52
CA VAL A 523 -14.62 1.57 21.51
C VAL A 523 -15.40 2.23 20.38
N MET A 524 -16.50 2.88 20.73
CA MET A 524 -17.21 3.80 19.82
C MET A 524 -16.44 5.11 19.71
N GLY A 525 -16.34 5.65 18.50
CA GLY A 525 -15.65 6.91 18.24
C GLY A 525 -15.82 7.39 16.80
N PRO A 526 -15.21 8.52 16.44
CA PRO A 526 -15.14 8.95 15.05
C PRO A 526 -14.52 7.87 14.16
N PRO A 527 -14.88 7.81 12.89
CA PRO A 527 -14.22 6.93 11.93
C PRO A 527 -12.72 7.17 11.90
N ILE A 528 -11.94 6.10 11.84
CA ILE A 528 -10.48 6.17 11.69
C ILE A 528 -10.10 5.64 10.32
N THR A 529 -9.38 6.47 9.53
CA THR A 529 -8.73 5.99 8.32
C THR A 529 -7.36 5.43 8.69
N LEU A 530 -7.16 4.14 8.45
CA LEU A 530 -5.87 3.48 8.63
C LEU A 530 -5.13 3.49 7.30
N ALA A 531 -3.99 4.19 7.26
CA ALA A 531 -3.07 4.15 6.13
C ALA A 531 -2.36 2.78 6.06
N PRO A 532 -1.92 2.33 4.88
CA PRO A 532 -1.15 1.10 4.76
C PRO A 532 0.08 1.11 5.65
N LEU A 533 0.36 -0.02 6.32
CA LEU A 533 1.61 -0.19 7.05
C LEU A 533 2.79 -0.03 6.09
N SER A 534 3.79 0.74 6.46
CA SER A 534 4.95 1.04 5.63
C SER A 534 6.25 0.57 6.27
N LEU A 535 7.20 0.16 5.44
CA LEU A 535 8.56 -0.17 5.84
C LEU A 535 9.56 0.58 4.97
N ALA A 536 10.49 1.26 5.61
CA ALA A 536 11.64 1.93 4.99
C ALA A 536 12.92 1.60 5.75
N ALA A 537 14.08 1.78 5.12
CA ALA A 537 15.37 1.64 5.79
C ALA A 537 16.39 2.66 5.30
N SER A 538 17.31 3.05 6.17
CA SER A 538 18.39 3.98 5.88
C SER A 538 19.49 3.84 6.96
N PRO A 539 20.75 4.08 6.61
CA PRO A 539 21.34 4.27 5.27
C PRO A 539 21.45 2.94 4.49
N ALA A 540 21.96 3.00 3.24
CA ALA A 540 22.22 1.80 2.44
C ALA A 540 23.15 0.81 3.15
N PRO A 541 22.98 -0.52 2.97
CA PRO A 541 23.68 -1.55 3.75
C PRO A 541 25.10 -1.84 3.23
N VAL A 542 26.03 -0.91 3.45
CA VAL A 542 27.44 -1.08 3.13
C VAL A 542 28.11 -1.96 4.21
N ILE A 543 28.94 -2.92 3.79
CA ILE A 543 29.58 -3.87 4.69
C ILE A 543 31.03 -3.53 5.06
N ASN A 544 31.66 -2.60 4.32
CA ASN A 544 33.00 -2.10 4.63
C ASN A 544 33.15 -0.63 4.21
N PRO A 545 33.22 0.34 5.15
CA PRO A 545 33.03 0.13 6.59
C PRO A 545 31.63 -0.35 6.93
N SER A 546 31.48 -1.07 8.04
CA SER A 546 30.18 -1.59 8.48
C SER A 546 29.15 -0.47 8.68
N THR A 547 27.92 -0.72 8.23
CA THR A 547 26.83 0.25 8.36
C THR A 547 25.77 -0.26 9.33
N ASN A 548 25.36 0.60 10.27
CA ASN A 548 24.19 0.35 11.09
C ASN A 548 22.95 0.92 10.37
N VAL A 549 22.11 0.04 9.87
CA VAL A 549 20.90 0.39 9.13
C VAL A 549 19.72 0.45 10.10
N THR A 550 18.98 1.53 10.04
CA THR A 550 17.73 1.69 10.78
C THR A 550 16.55 1.37 9.86
N PHE A 551 15.77 0.38 10.23
CA PHE A 551 14.49 0.05 9.59
C PHE A 551 13.38 0.78 10.35
N THR A 552 12.57 1.55 9.63
CA THR A 552 11.47 2.32 10.19
C THR A 552 10.15 1.73 9.72
N VAL A 553 9.33 1.30 10.66
CA VAL A 553 7.95 0.86 10.43
C VAL A 553 7.04 2.04 10.74
N GLY A 554 6.23 2.45 9.78
CA GLY A 554 5.27 3.55 9.91
C GLY A 554 3.83 3.09 9.74
N ASN A 555 2.88 3.92 10.18
CA ASN A 555 1.45 3.66 10.12
C ASN A 555 1.03 2.38 10.87
N ILE A 556 1.68 2.11 12.02
CA ILE A 556 1.32 0.97 12.87
C ILE A 556 -0.09 1.25 13.43
N PRO A 557 -1.06 0.33 13.29
CA PRO A 557 -2.36 0.49 13.90
C PRO A 557 -2.23 0.42 15.43
N GLU A 558 -3.06 1.16 16.13
CA GLU A 558 -3.17 1.06 17.58
C GLU A 558 -3.70 -0.33 17.95
N PHE A 559 -3.08 -1.01 18.92
CA PHE A 559 -3.44 -2.39 19.27
C PHE A 559 -4.88 -2.48 19.76
N VAL A 560 -5.24 -1.64 20.73
CA VAL A 560 -6.62 -1.39 21.12
C VAL A 560 -6.87 0.10 20.94
N PRO A 561 -7.90 0.51 20.21
CA PRO A 561 -8.19 1.93 19.99
C PRO A 561 -8.25 2.72 21.29
N SER A 562 -7.60 3.89 21.28
CA SER A 562 -7.44 4.78 22.45
C SER A 562 -6.58 4.23 23.60
N SER A 563 -5.88 3.11 23.39
CA SER A 563 -4.93 2.58 24.38
C SER A 563 -3.57 3.30 24.36
N GLY A 564 -3.24 3.97 23.27
CA GLY A 564 -1.90 4.52 23.04
C GLY A 564 -0.82 3.44 22.88
N VAL A 565 -1.19 2.19 22.64
CA VAL A 565 -0.27 1.05 22.50
C VAL A 565 -0.24 0.57 21.06
N TYR A 566 0.96 0.51 20.50
CA TYR A 566 1.24 0.06 19.13
C TYR A 566 2.19 -1.13 19.18
N ILE A 567 1.85 -2.21 18.49
CA ILE A 567 2.65 -3.44 18.45
C ILE A 567 3.06 -3.72 17.00
N SER A 568 4.36 -3.86 16.78
CA SER A 568 4.90 -4.20 15.47
C SER A 568 5.96 -5.28 15.56
N GLY A 569 6.12 -6.03 14.45
CA GLY A 569 7.23 -6.95 14.23
C GLY A 569 7.92 -6.60 12.91
N LEU A 570 9.23 -6.85 12.84
CA LEU A 570 10.02 -6.79 11.63
C LEU A 570 10.63 -8.16 11.39
N TYR A 571 10.38 -8.74 10.22
CA TYR A 571 10.86 -10.06 9.83
C TYR A 571 11.80 -9.95 8.65
N PHE A 572 12.79 -10.82 8.62
CA PHE A 572 13.81 -10.92 7.58
C PHE A 572 13.80 -12.31 6.95
N SER A 573 14.14 -12.36 5.66
CA SER A 573 14.28 -13.58 4.88
C SER A 573 15.36 -13.42 3.80
N VAL A 574 16.06 -14.50 3.51
CA VAL A 574 16.93 -14.58 2.33
C VAL A 574 16.16 -15.04 1.08
N ASN A 575 14.89 -15.34 1.23
CA ASN A 575 14.02 -15.81 0.14
C ASN A 575 12.88 -14.78 -0.13
N PRO A 576 13.11 -13.73 -0.94
CA PRO A 576 12.07 -12.78 -1.31
C PRO A 576 11.03 -13.42 -2.23
N VAL A 577 9.76 -12.99 -2.07
CA VAL A 577 8.64 -13.33 -2.96
C VAL A 577 8.04 -12.03 -3.50
N PRO A 578 8.63 -11.40 -4.53
CA PRO A 578 8.22 -10.07 -4.99
C PRO A 578 6.76 -9.98 -5.46
N ALA A 579 6.20 -11.05 -6.02
CA ALA A 579 4.79 -11.13 -6.38
C ALA A 579 3.84 -11.13 -5.17
N GLY A 580 4.38 -11.48 -4.00
CA GLY A 580 3.65 -11.61 -2.75
C GLY A 580 2.69 -12.79 -2.72
N ILE A 581 2.54 -13.38 -1.53
CA ILE A 581 1.55 -14.42 -1.25
C ILE A 581 0.34 -13.72 -0.67
N ASP A 582 -0.84 -13.91 -1.25
CA ASP A 582 -2.07 -13.31 -0.75
C ASP A 582 -2.42 -13.91 0.62
N LEU A 583 -2.57 -13.06 1.62
CA LEU A 583 -2.92 -13.43 2.99
C LEU A 583 -4.42 -13.33 3.27
N THR A 584 -5.20 -12.82 2.31
CA THR A 584 -6.65 -12.66 2.46
C THR A 584 -7.32 -14.03 2.65
N GLY A 585 -8.05 -14.17 3.74
CA GLY A 585 -8.70 -15.45 4.09
C GLY A 585 -7.77 -16.51 4.70
N LEU A 586 -6.44 -16.32 4.70
CA LEU A 586 -5.48 -17.21 5.36
C LEU A 586 -5.18 -16.78 6.80
N LEU A 587 -4.77 -15.52 6.95
CA LEU A 587 -4.33 -14.96 8.23
C LEU A 587 -5.01 -13.63 8.56
N THR A 588 -5.60 -12.98 7.58
CA THR A 588 -6.33 -11.71 7.73
C THR A 588 -7.48 -11.65 6.74
N ASN A 589 -8.55 -10.94 7.09
CA ASN A 589 -9.66 -10.68 6.19
C ASN A 589 -9.49 -9.34 5.43
N LEU A 590 -8.35 -8.67 5.57
CA LEU A 590 -8.06 -7.42 4.88
C LEU A 590 -7.60 -7.70 3.44
N PRO A 591 -8.28 -7.16 2.44
CA PRO A 591 -7.90 -7.36 1.04
C PRO A 591 -6.56 -6.70 0.75
N GLY A 592 -5.77 -7.32 -0.14
CA GLY A 592 -4.49 -6.80 -0.58
C GLY A 592 -3.33 -6.95 0.39
N CYS A 593 -3.53 -7.61 1.54
CA CYS A 593 -2.44 -7.99 2.41
C CYS A 593 -1.63 -9.12 1.78
N ARG A 594 -0.34 -8.90 1.53
CA ARG A 594 0.54 -9.88 0.89
C ARG A 594 1.80 -10.14 1.74
N ALA A 595 2.17 -11.41 1.88
CA ALA A 595 3.48 -11.79 2.40
C ALA A 595 4.52 -11.73 1.28
N TYR A 596 5.58 -10.99 1.50
CA TYR A 596 6.69 -10.82 0.55
C TYR A 596 7.94 -11.62 0.95
N LEU A 597 7.86 -12.36 2.04
CA LEU A 597 8.91 -13.25 2.53
C LEU A 597 8.49 -14.71 2.31
N GLY A 598 9.35 -15.51 1.69
CA GLY A 598 9.12 -16.94 1.49
C GLY A 598 9.37 -17.76 2.75
N THR A 599 10.21 -17.24 3.65
CA THR A 599 10.53 -17.83 4.97
C THR A 599 10.58 -16.71 6.01
N LEU A 600 10.48 -17.05 7.28
CA LEU A 600 10.67 -16.12 8.40
C LEU A 600 11.93 -16.57 9.15
N ASP A 601 13.09 -16.05 8.72
CA ASP A 601 14.38 -16.53 9.22
C ASP A 601 14.78 -15.85 10.54
N VAL A 602 14.53 -14.53 10.65
CA VAL A 602 14.78 -13.73 11.85
C VAL A 602 13.63 -12.75 12.05
N GLY A 603 13.21 -12.53 13.29
CA GLY A 603 12.17 -11.55 13.62
C GLY A 603 12.50 -10.76 14.88
N PHE A 604 12.06 -9.52 14.88
CA PHE A 604 12.12 -8.59 16.01
C PHE A 604 10.71 -8.09 16.30
N ALA A 605 10.42 -7.78 17.56
CA ALA A 605 9.15 -7.20 17.96
C ALA A 605 9.37 -5.96 18.83
N ALA A 606 8.48 -5.00 18.70
CA ALA A 606 8.48 -3.79 19.51
C ALA A 606 7.06 -3.43 19.96
N VAL A 607 6.97 -2.90 21.18
CA VAL A 607 5.78 -2.25 21.71
C VAL A 607 6.13 -0.78 21.93
N THR A 608 5.36 0.12 21.33
CA THR A 608 5.63 1.57 21.37
C THR A 608 4.37 2.34 21.75
N THR A 609 4.55 3.62 22.08
CA THR A 609 3.46 4.57 22.35
C THR A 609 3.21 5.53 21.15
N ALA A 610 3.77 5.22 19.99
CA ALA A 610 3.62 5.99 18.77
C ALA A 610 3.35 5.05 17.58
N PRO A 611 2.66 5.51 16.51
CA PRO A 611 2.36 4.70 15.34
C PRO A 611 3.59 4.40 14.46
N THR A 612 4.78 4.47 15.04
CA THR A 612 6.07 4.22 14.41
C THR A 612 6.98 3.40 15.34
N SER A 613 7.79 2.52 14.77
CA SER A 613 8.87 1.82 15.47
C SER A 613 10.13 1.75 14.62
N THR A 614 11.28 1.62 15.28
CA THR A 614 12.57 1.49 14.61
C THR A 614 13.32 0.25 15.08
N PHE A 615 14.01 -0.40 14.15
CA PHE A 615 14.85 -1.58 14.40
C PHE A 615 16.23 -1.35 13.78
N GLY A 616 17.29 -1.62 14.52
CA GLY A 616 18.66 -1.52 14.03
C GLY A 616 19.22 -2.87 13.60
N LEU A 617 19.89 -2.92 12.44
CA LEU A 617 20.65 -4.08 11.99
C LEU A 617 22.01 -3.61 11.46
N THR A 618 23.11 -4.19 11.99
CA THR A 618 24.46 -3.85 11.54
C THR A 618 24.87 -4.78 10.41
N PHE A 619 25.17 -4.20 9.26
CA PHE A 619 25.74 -4.91 8.10
C PHE A 619 27.26 -4.84 8.18
N SER A 620 27.90 -5.99 8.33
CA SER A 620 29.37 -6.11 8.46
C SER A 620 29.88 -7.44 7.90
N ALA A 621 31.12 -7.44 7.41
CA ALA A 621 31.83 -8.69 7.13
C ALA A 621 32.23 -9.35 8.47
N PRO A 622 32.31 -10.70 8.56
CA PRO A 622 31.98 -11.70 7.52
C PRO A 622 30.50 -12.10 7.49
N ALA A 623 29.63 -11.51 8.32
CA ALA A 623 28.22 -11.92 8.42
C ALA A 623 27.47 -11.73 7.11
N PHE A 624 27.83 -10.70 6.35
CA PHE A 624 27.27 -10.41 5.03
C PHE A 624 28.38 -10.34 3.98
N ALA A 625 28.15 -10.95 2.82
CA ALA A 625 29.01 -10.82 1.65
C ALA A 625 28.48 -9.72 0.71
N PRO A 626 29.31 -9.13 -0.16
CA PRO A 626 28.83 -8.23 -1.21
C PRO A 626 27.80 -8.94 -2.10
N GLY A 627 26.71 -8.26 -2.43
CA GLY A 627 25.61 -8.81 -3.21
C GLY A 627 24.64 -9.70 -2.39
N THR A 628 24.81 -9.80 -1.07
CA THR A 628 23.80 -10.47 -0.24
C THR A 628 22.47 -9.70 -0.33
N VAL A 629 21.41 -10.42 -0.67
CA VAL A 629 20.04 -9.91 -0.71
C VAL A 629 19.32 -10.34 0.56
N LEU A 630 18.88 -9.39 1.34
CA LEU A 630 18.07 -9.60 2.52
C LEU A 630 16.71 -8.95 2.30
N ALA A 631 15.66 -9.75 2.27
CA ALA A 631 14.29 -9.25 2.24
C ALA A 631 13.80 -8.97 3.65
N SER A 632 13.00 -7.93 3.82
CA SER A 632 12.34 -7.62 5.09
C SER A 632 10.91 -7.17 4.88
N GLN A 633 10.06 -7.44 5.88
CA GLN A 633 8.66 -7.02 5.90
C GLN A 633 8.23 -6.78 7.34
N ALA A 634 7.46 -5.73 7.56
CA ALA A 634 6.91 -5.43 8.88
C ALA A 634 5.47 -5.96 9.01
N VAL A 635 5.11 -6.26 10.26
CA VAL A 635 3.76 -6.66 10.68
C VAL A 635 3.33 -5.72 11.79
N GLY A 636 2.12 -5.17 11.70
CA GLY A 636 1.45 -4.46 12.79
C GLY A 636 0.34 -5.33 13.35
N LEU A 637 0.23 -5.39 14.68
CA LEU A 637 -0.81 -6.16 15.35
C LEU A 637 -1.89 -5.23 15.89
N PHE A 638 -3.14 -5.69 15.84
CA PHE A 638 -4.25 -5.07 16.52
C PHE A 638 -5.21 -6.14 17.07
N ASP A 639 -5.98 -5.78 18.09
CA ASP A 639 -6.81 -6.72 18.82
C ASP A 639 -7.80 -7.43 17.88
N PRO A 640 -7.75 -8.77 17.76
CA PRO A 640 -8.67 -9.53 16.92
C PRO A 640 -10.13 -9.46 17.40
N ALA A 641 -10.39 -9.07 18.64
CA ALA A 641 -11.73 -8.83 19.15
C ALA A 641 -12.38 -7.56 18.58
N PHE A 642 -11.58 -6.69 17.90
CA PHE A 642 -12.09 -5.51 17.24
C PHE A 642 -12.73 -5.88 15.90
N PRO A 643 -14.06 -5.79 15.75
CA PRO A 643 -14.70 -5.98 14.47
C PRO A 643 -14.34 -4.80 13.56
N LEU A 644 -13.77 -5.09 12.42
CA LEU A 644 -13.64 -4.14 11.34
C LEU A 644 -15.04 -3.86 10.74
N ALA A 645 -15.25 -2.67 10.19
CA ALA A 645 -16.54 -2.23 9.66
C ALA A 645 -17.15 -3.17 8.60
N ASN A 646 -16.38 -4.08 8.02
CA ASN A 646 -16.82 -5.09 7.06
C ASN A 646 -17.08 -6.48 7.69
N GLY A 647 -17.12 -6.58 9.03
CA GLY A 647 -17.27 -7.86 9.74
C GLY A 647 -16.00 -8.73 9.76
N ALA A 648 -14.88 -8.23 9.26
CA ALA A 648 -13.61 -8.92 9.37
C ALA A 648 -13.10 -8.84 10.82
N SER A 649 -12.59 -9.95 11.34
CA SER A 649 -11.83 -9.94 12.59
C SER A 649 -10.47 -9.29 12.34
N GLY A 650 -10.04 -8.40 13.23
CA GLY A 650 -8.69 -7.85 13.25
C GLY A 650 -7.65 -8.96 13.42
N GLY A 651 -6.45 -8.59 13.64
CA GLY A 651 -5.35 -9.52 13.88
C GLY A 651 -4.04 -8.88 13.48
N PHE A 652 -3.79 -8.71 12.19
CA PHE A 652 -2.57 -8.05 11.75
C PHE A 652 -2.68 -7.41 10.36
N VAL A 653 -1.82 -6.45 10.11
CA VAL A 653 -1.54 -5.83 8.83
C VAL A 653 -0.08 -6.02 8.48
N VAL A 654 0.25 -6.06 7.20
CA VAL A 654 1.63 -6.19 6.72
C VAL A 654 2.02 -4.99 5.87
N SER A 655 3.32 -4.65 5.87
CA SER A 655 3.89 -3.58 5.06
C SER A 655 4.17 -4.02 3.62
N ASN A 656 4.64 -3.08 2.79
CA ASN A 656 5.43 -3.40 1.61
C ASN A 656 6.64 -4.28 1.98
N GLY A 657 7.15 -5.03 1.01
CA GLY A 657 8.44 -5.68 1.12
C GLY A 657 9.59 -4.69 0.90
N LEU A 658 10.73 -4.96 1.50
CA LEU A 658 11.96 -4.19 1.33
C LEU A 658 13.13 -5.14 1.09
N LEU A 659 13.83 -4.98 -0.04
CA LEU A 659 15.11 -5.65 -0.29
C LEU A 659 16.25 -4.75 0.17
N SER A 660 17.21 -5.31 0.86
CA SER A 660 18.48 -4.70 1.22
C SER A 660 19.59 -5.46 0.51
N VAL A 661 20.28 -4.81 -0.42
CA VAL A 661 21.38 -5.42 -1.18
C VAL A 661 22.69 -4.85 -0.67
N THR A 662 23.52 -5.72 -0.10
CA THR A 662 24.81 -5.34 0.48
C THR A 662 25.89 -5.21 -0.58
N GLN A 663 26.75 -4.20 -0.45
CA GLN A 663 27.93 -4.02 -1.30
C GLN A 663 29.12 -3.54 -0.47
N LEU A 664 30.32 -3.70 -1.05
CA LEU A 664 31.48 -2.91 -0.64
C LEU A 664 31.23 -1.45 -1.07
N GLN A 665 31.80 -0.50 -0.35
CA GLN A 665 31.64 0.91 -0.69
C GLN A 665 32.18 1.20 -2.11
#